data_7b69d8474b362ad6a30b379156fd3e4f
#
_entry.id   7b69d8474b362ad6a30b379156fd3e4f
#
_cell.length_a   1.000
_cell.length_b   1.000
_cell.length_c   1.000
_cell.angle_alpha   90.00
_cell.angle_beta   90.00
_cell.angle_gamma   90.00
#
_symmetry.space_group_name_H-M   'P 1'
#
loop_
_entity.id
_entity.type
_entity.pdbx_description
1 polymer ?
#
loop_
_entity_poly.entity_id
_entity_poly.type
_entity_poly.pdbx_seq_one_letter_code
_entity_poly.pdbx_strand_id
1 'polypeptide(L)'
;MTIENKLNTQKITSEESYACWLQYRKITDPTLVEKLTSSLSNLIVLDQSERLTAAIDELTTAIQSMLEVKPVTLTELGEENGVVLATEESLKLNNIELEYDVSELTVEGYVIKSAHNNIYLIGKTDKGVLYAAFHLLRLVQGNEPLTNLNIIEQPKNRLRMINQWDNMDGSIERGYAGKSIFFEENKITSNLARIKDYARLLSSVGINSVSINNVNVFEVPTRLITEEFLPEVKNVADIFRSYGITTFLSINYASPIQIGHLHTADPLAPEVQEFWKDVANEIYKYVPDFGGFIVKADSEHRPGPFTYDRDHAEGANVLAKALKPHGGIVIWRCFVYNCLQDWRDRTTDRARAAYDNFKPLDGKFLDNVILQVKNGPMDFQVREAVSPLLGAMPNTNQVLEFQVTQEYTGQQKDLCYLVPLWKEVFDFDTHARGEGTTIKKITEGSVFDYSHSGVAAVSNIGNDENWTGNTLAQANFYCYGRLIWNPDLSAEEIALEWIEATFGNDPKVVETVSKMLLQSWEIYENYTTPLGIGWMVNPNHHYGVNVDGYEYSVWGTYHFADLNGLGVDRTVATGTGYTNQYFSPNSEMYESLETCPDDLLLFFHHVPYTHQLKTGKTVIQHFYNTHFEGVEQVEGLIESWIKLEGKIDKIRFANVLERLQLQLINAKEWRDQFNTYFFRKSGIADEKNRKIY
;
A
#
# COMPACT_ATOMS: atom_id res chain seq x y z
N MET A 1 20.69 -21.60 -31.11
CA MET A 1 20.14 -20.45 -31.84
C MET A 1 19.32 -19.69 -30.83
N THR A 2 19.90 -18.66 -30.28
CA THR A 2 19.40 -17.84 -29.17
C THR A 2 18.19 -17.02 -29.59
N ILE A 3 17.19 -17.00 -28.72
CA ILE A 3 15.90 -16.28 -28.84
C ILE A 3 16.08 -14.74 -28.85
N GLU A 4 17.31 -14.23 -28.79
CA GLU A 4 17.62 -12.81 -28.69
C GLU A 4 17.42 -11.96 -29.97
N ASN A 5 17.04 -12.54 -31.10
CA ASN A 5 17.06 -11.82 -32.38
C ASN A 5 15.68 -11.59 -33.04
N LYS A 6 14.59 -11.43 -32.30
CA LYS A 6 13.30 -11.08 -32.87
C LYS A 6 12.45 -10.03 -32.13
N LEU A 7 13.05 -9.21 -31.28
CA LEU A 7 12.33 -8.10 -30.64
C LEU A 7 12.88 -6.74 -31.08
N ASN A 8 12.86 -6.51 -32.39
CA ASN A 8 12.89 -5.14 -32.93
C ASN A 8 11.43 -4.68 -33.11
N THR A 9 10.71 -4.61 -32.01
CA THR A 9 9.36 -4.04 -31.98
C THR A 9 9.48 -2.54 -31.77
N GLN A 10 9.04 -1.76 -32.73
CA GLN A 10 8.67 -0.37 -32.55
C GLN A 10 7.97 -0.23 -31.18
N LYS A 11 8.41 0.72 -30.35
CA LYS A 11 7.69 1.13 -29.13
C LYS A 11 6.31 1.62 -29.57
N ILE A 12 5.33 0.73 -29.53
CA ILE A 12 3.92 1.10 -29.64
C ILE A 12 3.53 1.51 -28.24
N THR A 13 3.48 2.80 -27.99
CA THR A 13 2.95 3.37 -26.75
C THR A 13 1.46 3.05 -26.70
N SER A 14 1.03 2.22 -25.76
CA SER A 14 -0.39 1.98 -25.53
C SER A 14 -0.88 3.00 -24.53
N GLU A 15 -1.61 4.00 -24.97
CA GLU A 15 -2.32 4.94 -24.10
C GLU A 15 -3.15 4.20 -23.03
N GLU A 16 -3.71 3.05 -23.37
CA GLU A 16 -4.49 2.21 -22.47
C GLU A 16 -3.67 1.63 -21.29
N SER A 17 -2.44 1.19 -21.51
CA SER A 17 -1.57 0.68 -20.43
C SER A 17 -1.18 1.80 -19.47
N TYR A 18 -0.91 2.99 -19.99
CA TYR A 18 -0.53 4.16 -19.20
C TYR A 18 -1.69 4.70 -18.36
N ALA A 19 -2.89 4.74 -18.93
CA ALA A 19 -4.08 5.26 -18.26
C ALA A 19 -4.55 4.39 -17.08
N CYS A 20 -4.08 3.16 -16.94
CA CYS A 20 -4.47 2.20 -15.91
C CYS A 20 -5.99 1.99 -15.88
N TRP A 21 -6.64 2.32 -14.77
CA TRP A 21 -8.10 2.27 -14.58
C TRP A 21 -8.83 3.57 -14.98
N LEU A 22 -8.11 4.59 -15.42
CA LEU A 22 -8.66 5.87 -15.93
C LEU A 22 -8.70 5.91 -17.45
N GLN A 23 -8.99 4.78 -18.09
CA GLN A 23 -9.02 4.66 -19.56
C GLN A 23 -10.26 5.28 -20.20
N TYR A 24 -11.36 5.33 -19.47
CA TYR A 24 -12.64 5.88 -19.95
C TYR A 24 -13.02 5.36 -21.34
N ARG A 25 -13.18 4.03 -21.43
CA ARG A 25 -13.42 3.34 -22.70
C ARG A 25 -14.69 3.82 -23.36
N LYS A 26 -14.65 3.96 -24.68
CA LYS A 26 -15.81 4.32 -25.50
C LYS A 26 -16.95 3.33 -25.26
N ILE A 27 -18.12 3.86 -24.91
CA ILE A 27 -19.36 3.11 -24.79
C ILE A 27 -19.95 2.93 -26.19
N THR A 28 -20.27 1.69 -26.55
CA THR A 28 -20.72 1.34 -27.91
C THR A 28 -22.21 1.04 -28.00
N ASP A 29 -22.91 0.86 -26.89
CA ASP A 29 -24.37 0.70 -26.86
C ASP A 29 -25.07 2.04 -27.12
N PRO A 30 -25.77 2.21 -28.26
CA PRO A 30 -26.40 3.48 -28.60
C PRO A 30 -27.44 3.97 -27.59
N THR A 31 -28.19 3.03 -27.00
CA THR A 31 -29.24 3.36 -26.02
C THR A 31 -28.62 3.89 -24.72
N LEU A 32 -27.53 3.27 -24.28
CA LEU A 32 -26.79 3.74 -23.11
C LEU A 32 -26.10 5.08 -23.38
N VAL A 33 -25.50 5.26 -24.57
CA VAL A 33 -24.90 6.54 -24.99
C VAL A 33 -25.92 7.66 -24.97
N GLU A 34 -27.11 7.48 -25.55
CA GLU A 34 -28.18 8.48 -25.57
C GLU A 34 -28.60 8.87 -24.14
N LYS A 35 -28.82 7.87 -23.28
CA LYS A 35 -29.21 8.08 -21.88
C LYS A 35 -28.12 8.83 -21.09
N LEU A 36 -26.86 8.43 -21.21
CA LEU A 36 -25.76 9.06 -20.51
C LEU A 36 -25.50 10.48 -21.04
N THR A 37 -25.59 10.69 -22.36
CA THR A 37 -25.41 12.00 -22.98
C THR A 37 -26.44 13.00 -22.43
N SER A 38 -27.70 12.59 -22.27
CA SER A 38 -28.74 13.46 -21.73
C SER A 38 -28.48 13.93 -20.29
N SER A 39 -27.71 13.16 -19.51
CA SER A 39 -27.41 13.45 -18.11
C SER A 39 -26.02 14.09 -17.89
N LEU A 40 -25.10 13.89 -18.80
CA LEU A 40 -23.68 14.25 -18.62
C LEU A 40 -23.17 15.35 -19.58
N SER A 41 -24.02 15.86 -20.49
CA SER A 41 -23.59 16.88 -21.49
C SER A 41 -23.35 18.27 -20.91
N ASN A 42 -23.78 18.56 -19.70
CA ASN A 42 -23.48 19.82 -19.03
C ASN A 42 -22.83 19.59 -17.67
N LEU A 43 -21.83 20.40 -17.35
CA LEU A 43 -21.19 20.48 -16.03
C LEU A 43 -21.51 21.85 -15.43
N ILE A 44 -22.35 21.88 -14.40
CA ILE A 44 -22.80 23.10 -13.71
C ILE A 44 -21.96 23.27 -12.46
N VAL A 45 -21.12 24.29 -12.42
CA VAL A 45 -20.11 24.49 -11.39
C VAL A 45 -20.46 25.70 -10.54
N LEU A 46 -20.84 25.47 -9.29
CA LEU A 46 -21.31 26.50 -8.38
C LEU A 46 -20.25 27.09 -7.47
N ASP A 47 -18.98 26.70 -7.62
CA ASP A 47 -17.86 27.17 -6.83
C ASP A 47 -16.57 27.19 -7.69
N GLN A 48 -15.47 27.74 -7.17
CA GLN A 48 -14.19 27.82 -7.88
C GLN A 48 -13.01 27.45 -6.99
N SER A 49 -12.24 26.44 -7.41
CA SER A 49 -10.97 26.08 -6.78
C SER A 49 -10.11 25.26 -7.76
N GLU A 50 -8.84 25.04 -7.42
CA GLU A 50 -7.95 24.18 -8.21
C GLU A 50 -8.46 22.73 -8.26
N ARG A 51 -9.06 22.23 -7.16
CA ARG A 51 -9.61 20.87 -7.08
C ARG A 51 -10.89 20.71 -7.90
N LEU A 52 -11.74 21.73 -7.92
CA LEU A 52 -12.89 21.74 -8.81
C LEU A 52 -12.48 21.82 -10.27
N THR A 53 -11.42 22.57 -10.59
CA THR A 53 -10.84 22.57 -11.94
C THR A 53 -10.35 21.17 -12.31
N ALA A 54 -9.65 20.46 -11.41
CA ALA A 54 -9.23 19.08 -11.64
C ALA A 54 -10.43 18.14 -11.84
N ALA A 55 -11.52 18.29 -11.08
CA ALA A 55 -12.74 17.50 -11.24
C ALA A 55 -13.43 17.76 -12.60
N ILE A 56 -13.50 19.02 -13.03
CA ILE A 56 -14.06 19.41 -14.33
C ILE A 56 -13.21 18.82 -15.48
N ASP A 57 -11.90 18.96 -15.40
CA ASP A 57 -10.97 18.41 -16.39
C ASP A 57 -11.14 16.89 -16.53
N GLU A 58 -11.25 16.19 -15.40
CA GLU A 58 -11.41 14.75 -15.37
C GLU A 58 -12.77 14.32 -15.95
N LEU A 59 -13.86 14.94 -15.51
CA LEU A 59 -15.22 14.67 -16.05
C LEU A 59 -15.27 14.97 -17.56
N THR A 60 -14.68 16.11 -18.00
CA THR A 60 -14.65 16.48 -19.40
C THR A 60 -13.89 15.45 -20.24
N THR A 61 -12.71 15.04 -19.79
CA THR A 61 -11.89 14.02 -20.45
C THR A 61 -12.63 12.69 -20.55
N ALA A 62 -13.20 12.25 -19.44
CA ALA A 62 -13.90 10.97 -19.35
C ALA A 62 -15.18 10.95 -20.21
N ILE A 63 -16.02 11.97 -20.13
CA ILE A 63 -17.25 12.07 -20.92
C ILE A 63 -16.93 12.11 -22.41
N GLN A 64 -15.92 12.89 -22.79
CA GLN A 64 -15.50 12.98 -24.18
C GLN A 64 -14.96 11.64 -24.71
N SER A 65 -14.19 10.90 -23.90
CA SER A 65 -13.68 9.58 -24.29
C SER A 65 -14.79 8.54 -24.38
N MET A 66 -15.69 8.50 -23.41
CA MET A 66 -16.74 7.47 -23.33
C MET A 66 -17.89 7.70 -24.30
N LEU A 67 -18.31 8.97 -24.50
CA LEU A 67 -19.53 9.32 -25.25
C LEU A 67 -19.28 10.09 -26.55
N GLU A 68 -18.02 10.48 -26.85
CA GLU A 68 -17.65 11.35 -28.00
C GLU A 68 -18.36 12.73 -27.95
N VAL A 69 -18.80 13.17 -26.78
CA VAL A 69 -19.44 14.46 -26.54
C VAL A 69 -18.58 15.27 -25.59
N LYS A 70 -18.24 16.49 -25.97
CA LYS A 70 -17.57 17.42 -25.06
C LYS A 70 -18.62 18.15 -24.22
N PRO A 71 -18.64 17.97 -22.89
CA PRO A 71 -19.61 18.65 -22.06
C PRO A 71 -19.41 20.17 -22.06
N VAL A 72 -20.51 20.89 -21.85
CA VAL A 72 -20.49 22.36 -21.72
C VAL A 72 -20.38 22.69 -20.23
N THR A 73 -19.45 23.58 -19.87
CA THR A 73 -19.31 24.06 -18.49
C THR A 73 -20.17 25.31 -18.31
N LEU A 74 -21.08 25.28 -17.32
CA LEU A 74 -21.98 26.37 -16.93
C LEU A 74 -21.64 26.81 -15.50
N THR A 75 -21.87 28.07 -15.18
CA THR A 75 -21.59 28.66 -13.85
C THR A 75 -22.84 28.91 -13.01
N GLU A 76 -24.01 28.69 -13.58
CA GLU A 76 -25.30 28.91 -12.93
C GLU A 76 -26.25 27.76 -13.25
N LEU A 77 -27.12 27.44 -12.29
CA LEU A 77 -28.20 26.48 -12.50
C LEU A 77 -29.32 27.13 -13.32
N GLY A 78 -29.56 26.59 -14.52
CA GLY A 78 -30.58 27.07 -15.45
C GLY A 78 -31.67 26.02 -15.75
N GLU A 79 -32.18 26.05 -16.99
CA GLU A 79 -33.14 25.04 -17.49
C GLU A 79 -32.44 23.77 -18.01
N GLU A 80 -31.13 23.82 -18.23
CA GLU A 80 -30.34 22.72 -18.73
C GLU A 80 -30.07 21.70 -17.61
N ASN A 81 -30.24 20.43 -17.95
CA ASN A 81 -29.91 19.31 -17.04
C ASN A 81 -28.44 18.94 -17.17
N GLY A 82 -27.83 18.45 -16.08
CA GLY A 82 -26.44 18.04 -16.10
C GLY A 82 -25.91 17.56 -14.76
N VAL A 83 -24.60 17.55 -14.64
CA VAL A 83 -23.88 17.25 -13.39
C VAL A 83 -23.58 18.56 -12.67
N VAL A 84 -24.10 18.72 -11.46
CA VAL A 84 -23.88 19.89 -10.61
C VAL A 84 -22.76 19.63 -9.64
N LEU A 85 -21.67 20.38 -9.72
CA LEU A 85 -20.53 20.33 -8.80
C LEU A 85 -20.69 21.46 -7.76
N ALA A 86 -20.87 21.09 -6.50
CA ALA A 86 -21.12 22.03 -5.42
C ALA A 86 -20.54 21.61 -4.09
N THR A 87 -20.10 22.57 -3.29
CA THR A 87 -19.88 22.36 -1.86
C THR A 87 -21.20 22.59 -1.09
N GLU A 88 -21.30 22.12 0.15
CA GLU A 88 -22.47 22.45 1.00
C GLU A 88 -22.65 23.97 1.16
N GLU A 89 -21.55 24.73 1.16
CA GLU A 89 -21.58 26.18 1.27
C GLU A 89 -22.12 26.81 -0.03
N SER A 90 -21.65 26.36 -1.19
CA SER A 90 -22.11 26.91 -2.47
C SER A 90 -23.57 26.59 -2.77
N LEU A 91 -24.11 25.42 -2.31
CA LEU A 91 -25.55 25.15 -2.39
C LEU A 91 -26.37 26.16 -1.57
N LYS A 92 -25.95 26.47 -0.34
CA LYS A 92 -26.61 27.46 0.51
C LYS A 92 -26.59 28.86 -0.10
N LEU A 93 -25.45 29.26 -0.66
CA LEU A 93 -25.29 30.57 -1.32
C LEU A 93 -26.19 30.73 -2.57
N ASN A 94 -26.47 29.62 -3.27
CA ASN A 94 -27.34 29.58 -4.44
C ASN A 94 -28.82 29.25 -4.08
N ASN A 95 -29.20 29.18 -2.79
CA ASN A 95 -30.51 28.84 -2.31
C ASN A 95 -31.06 27.51 -2.86
N ILE A 96 -30.17 26.50 -3.00
CA ILE A 96 -30.54 25.16 -3.46
C ILE A 96 -30.75 24.28 -2.21
N GLU A 97 -31.95 23.83 -1.99
CA GLU A 97 -32.31 22.91 -0.92
C GLU A 97 -32.38 21.49 -1.46
N LEU A 98 -31.60 20.57 -0.89
CA LEU A 98 -31.63 19.15 -1.20
C LEU A 98 -31.71 18.37 0.10
N GLU A 99 -32.65 17.43 0.17
CA GLU A 99 -32.74 16.50 1.29
C GLU A 99 -31.77 15.34 1.10
N TYR A 100 -30.84 15.15 2.01
CA TYR A 100 -30.00 13.96 2.15
C TYR A 100 -29.76 13.67 3.63
N ASP A 101 -29.77 12.39 3.95
CA ASP A 101 -29.74 11.92 5.35
C ASP A 101 -28.29 11.80 5.85
N VAL A 102 -27.66 12.94 6.10
CA VAL A 102 -26.37 13.00 6.79
C VAL A 102 -26.44 14.11 7.84
N SER A 103 -26.28 13.71 9.09
CA SER A 103 -26.18 14.68 10.18
C SER A 103 -24.90 15.51 10.08
N GLU A 104 -23.80 14.93 9.52
CA GLU A 104 -22.52 15.62 9.34
C GLU A 104 -21.60 14.89 8.37
N LEU A 105 -21.20 15.54 7.26
CA LEU A 105 -20.14 15.08 6.38
C LEU A 105 -18.77 15.46 6.95
N THR A 106 -17.81 14.53 6.86
CA THR A 106 -16.40 14.86 7.10
C THR A 106 -15.86 15.79 6.01
N VAL A 107 -14.73 16.43 6.25
CA VAL A 107 -14.08 17.36 5.30
C VAL A 107 -13.91 16.75 3.89
N GLU A 108 -13.72 15.44 3.79
CA GLU A 108 -13.55 14.70 2.55
C GLU A 108 -14.78 13.91 2.13
N GLY A 109 -15.87 13.99 2.91
CA GLY A 109 -17.13 13.32 2.63
C GLY A 109 -17.91 13.99 1.49
N TYR A 110 -18.73 13.19 0.80
CA TYR A 110 -19.56 13.67 -0.31
C TYR A 110 -20.89 12.93 -0.43
N VAL A 111 -21.79 13.55 -1.18
CA VAL A 111 -23.07 12.99 -1.60
C VAL A 111 -23.18 13.02 -3.11
N ILE A 112 -23.64 11.92 -3.72
CA ILE A 112 -24.07 11.89 -5.12
C ILE A 112 -25.56 11.68 -5.14
N LYS A 113 -26.33 12.67 -5.65
CA LYS A 113 -27.79 12.65 -5.60
C LYS A 113 -28.44 13.04 -6.92
N SER A 114 -29.40 12.23 -7.37
CA SER A 114 -30.28 12.59 -8.46
C SER A 114 -31.47 13.41 -7.94
N ALA A 115 -31.63 14.65 -8.39
CA ALA A 115 -32.74 15.53 -8.04
C ALA A 115 -32.98 16.55 -9.15
N HIS A 116 -34.23 16.95 -9.39
CA HIS A 116 -34.61 17.99 -10.35
C HIS A 116 -34.00 17.79 -11.75
N ASN A 117 -33.95 16.53 -12.22
CA ASN A 117 -33.31 16.09 -13.48
C ASN A 117 -31.78 16.33 -13.55
N ASN A 118 -31.13 16.64 -12.45
CA ASN A 118 -29.68 16.80 -12.35
C ASN A 118 -29.06 15.70 -11.49
N ILE A 119 -27.74 15.49 -11.65
CA ILE A 119 -26.91 14.71 -10.78
C ILE A 119 -26.03 15.67 -9.97
N TYR A 120 -26.29 15.75 -8.67
CA TYR A 120 -25.53 16.62 -7.77
C TYR A 120 -24.33 15.86 -7.19
N LEU A 121 -23.13 16.40 -7.33
CA LEU A 121 -21.90 16.01 -6.66
C LEU A 121 -21.62 17.03 -5.56
N ILE A 122 -21.98 16.67 -4.33
CA ILE A 122 -21.93 17.59 -3.19
C ILE A 122 -20.80 17.16 -2.26
N GLY A 123 -19.84 18.01 -2.03
CA GLY A 123 -18.80 17.77 -1.03
C GLY A 123 -18.98 18.65 0.20
N LYS A 124 -18.49 18.19 1.38
CA LYS A 124 -18.30 19.10 2.50
C LYS A 124 -17.37 20.25 2.12
N THR A 125 -16.31 19.90 1.38
CA THR A 125 -15.38 20.83 0.75
C THR A 125 -15.19 20.44 -0.73
N ASP A 126 -14.40 21.21 -1.47
CA ASP A 126 -14.01 20.92 -2.84
C ASP A 126 -13.31 19.55 -3.02
N LYS A 127 -12.60 19.06 -1.97
CA LYS A 127 -12.02 17.70 -1.94
C LYS A 127 -13.11 16.62 -2.08
N GLY A 128 -14.19 16.73 -1.34
CA GLY A 128 -15.33 15.82 -1.44
C GLY A 128 -15.94 15.83 -2.84
N VAL A 129 -16.05 16.99 -3.47
CA VAL A 129 -16.56 17.10 -4.86
C VAL A 129 -15.65 16.37 -5.85
N LEU A 130 -14.33 16.50 -5.71
CA LEU A 130 -13.37 15.79 -6.56
C LEU A 130 -13.52 14.26 -6.42
N TYR A 131 -13.64 13.74 -5.19
CA TYR A 131 -13.87 12.32 -4.95
C TYR A 131 -15.24 11.85 -5.49
N ALA A 132 -16.28 12.69 -5.37
CA ALA A 132 -17.58 12.41 -5.96
C ALA A 132 -17.52 12.33 -7.49
N ALA A 133 -16.72 13.17 -8.14
CA ALA A 133 -16.50 13.11 -9.59
C ALA A 133 -15.88 11.77 -10.01
N PHE A 134 -14.81 11.33 -9.35
CA PHE A 134 -14.23 10.01 -9.62
C PHE A 134 -15.21 8.87 -9.32
N HIS A 135 -16.04 8.98 -8.28
CA HIS A 135 -17.06 7.97 -7.99
C HIS A 135 -18.15 7.92 -9.08
N LEU A 136 -18.64 9.07 -9.55
CA LEU A 136 -19.57 9.10 -10.69
C LEU A 136 -18.98 8.41 -11.91
N LEU A 137 -17.69 8.65 -12.21
CA LEU A 137 -17.02 8.01 -13.34
C LEU A 137 -16.89 6.48 -13.14
N ARG A 138 -16.65 6.00 -11.93
CA ARG A 138 -16.69 4.55 -11.63
C ARG A 138 -18.07 3.95 -11.91
N LEU A 139 -19.15 4.62 -11.48
CA LEU A 139 -20.52 4.15 -11.77
C LEU A 139 -20.78 4.06 -13.28
N VAL A 140 -20.31 5.05 -14.05
CA VAL A 140 -20.44 5.02 -15.53
C VAL A 140 -19.64 3.87 -16.14
N GLN A 141 -18.40 3.64 -15.68
CA GLN A 141 -17.54 2.56 -16.18
C GLN A 141 -18.10 1.16 -15.83
N GLY A 142 -18.72 1.01 -14.66
CA GLY A 142 -19.42 -0.21 -14.21
C GLY A 142 -20.81 -0.41 -14.85
N ASN A 143 -21.25 0.50 -15.73
CA ASN A 143 -22.61 0.52 -16.31
C ASN A 143 -23.74 0.62 -15.25
N GLU A 144 -23.46 1.24 -14.12
CA GLU A 144 -24.45 1.42 -13.06
C GLU A 144 -25.51 2.46 -13.46
N PRO A 145 -26.76 2.27 -13.02
CA PRO A 145 -27.83 3.23 -13.30
C PRO A 145 -27.58 4.59 -12.63
N LEU A 146 -27.62 5.69 -13.40
CA LEU A 146 -27.49 7.04 -12.87
C LEU A 146 -28.81 7.67 -12.42
N THR A 147 -29.90 6.88 -12.37
CA THR A 147 -31.22 7.33 -11.93
C THR A 147 -31.43 7.01 -10.45
N ASN A 148 -32.07 7.94 -9.73
CA ASN A 148 -32.39 7.79 -8.30
C ASN A 148 -31.14 7.60 -7.40
N LEU A 149 -30.02 8.19 -7.76
CA LEU A 149 -28.83 8.18 -6.93
C LEU A 149 -29.09 8.86 -5.59
N ASN A 150 -28.64 8.22 -4.51
CA ASN A 150 -28.61 8.77 -3.16
C ASN A 150 -27.46 8.09 -2.41
N ILE A 151 -26.23 8.42 -2.83
CA ILE A 151 -25.00 7.83 -2.32
C ILE A 151 -24.35 8.81 -1.37
N ILE A 152 -24.00 8.35 -0.19
CA ILE A 152 -23.30 9.12 0.82
C ILE A 152 -22.03 8.35 1.15
N GLU A 153 -20.88 8.98 0.94
CA GLU A 153 -19.58 8.36 1.16
C GLU A 153 -18.67 9.29 1.95
N GLN A 154 -17.91 8.68 2.83
CA GLN A 154 -16.83 9.37 3.54
C GLN A 154 -15.76 8.37 3.97
N PRO A 155 -14.48 8.79 3.95
CA PRO A 155 -13.39 7.87 4.26
C PRO A 155 -13.45 7.46 5.74
N LYS A 156 -13.25 6.17 6.00
CA LYS A 156 -13.10 5.62 7.35
C LYS A 156 -11.75 5.99 7.96
N ASN A 157 -10.68 5.91 7.16
CA ASN A 157 -9.34 6.29 7.59
C ASN A 157 -9.04 7.74 7.22
N ARG A 158 -8.59 8.55 8.19
CA ARG A 158 -8.25 9.97 7.98
C ARG A 158 -6.99 10.15 7.16
N LEU A 159 -5.90 9.43 7.51
CA LEU A 159 -4.66 9.39 6.74
C LEU A 159 -4.69 8.18 5.81
N ARG A 160 -4.55 8.43 4.51
CA ARG A 160 -4.51 7.42 3.46
C ARG A 160 -3.30 7.71 2.59
N MET A 161 -2.18 7.05 2.93
CA MET A 161 -0.86 7.48 2.50
C MET A 161 -0.15 6.49 1.61
N ILE A 162 0.62 7.01 0.67
CA ILE A 162 1.65 6.28 -0.06
C ILE A 162 3.04 6.83 0.31
N ASN A 163 3.94 5.92 0.65
CA ASN A 163 5.37 6.20 0.85
C ASN A 163 6.14 5.68 -0.34
N GLN A 164 6.69 6.57 -1.15
CA GLN A 164 7.53 6.19 -2.29
C GLN A 164 8.91 5.76 -1.82
N TRP A 165 9.45 4.72 -2.46
CA TRP A 165 10.82 4.28 -2.23
C TRP A 165 11.78 4.76 -3.32
N ASP A 166 11.53 5.95 -3.82
CA ASP A 166 12.33 6.61 -4.85
C ASP A 166 13.61 7.25 -4.27
N ASN A 167 14.73 6.98 -4.92
CA ASN A 167 16.04 7.56 -4.59
C ASN A 167 16.36 8.71 -5.54
N MET A 168 17.12 9.72 -5.07
CA MET A 168 17.43 10.89 -5.89
C MET A 168 18.35 10.60 -7.09
N ASP A 169 19.11 9.51 -7.07
CA ASP A 169 19.88 9.05 -8.24
C ASP A 169 19.01 8.53 -9.40
N GLY A 170 17.70 8.42 -9.20
CA GLY A 170 16.72 7.89 -10.15
C GLY A 170 16.44 6.40 -10.00
N SER A 171 17.08 5.71 -9.07
CA SER A 171 16.73 4.34 -8.73
C SER A 171 15.50 4.27 -7.82
N ILE A 172 14.91 3.08 -7.73
CA ILE A 172 13.81 2.78 -6.82
C ILE A 172 14.20 1.56 -6.01
N GLU A 173 14.14 1.66 -4.69
CA GLU A 173 14.44 0.51 -3.83
C GLU A 173 13.41 -0.59 -4.04
N ARG A 174 13.87 -1.81 -4.33
CA ARG A 174 13.02 -2.96 -4.73
C ARG A 174 12.12 -2.65 -5.94
N GLY A 175 12.43 -1.59 -6.69
CA GLY A 175 11.70 -1.18 -7.89
C GLY A 175 11.97 -2.12 -9.05
N TYR A 176 10.91 -2.47 -9.77
CA TYR A 176 10.97 -3.33 -10.95
C TYR A 176 10.50 -2.61 -12.22
N ALA A 177 9.66 -1.59 -12.07
CA ALA A 177 8.93 -0.93 -13.14
C ALA A 177 9.67 0.31 -13.71
N GLY A 178 10.97 0.24 -13.87
CA GLY A 178 11.77 1.33 -14.43
C GLY A 178 12.42 2.21 -13.38
N LYS A 179 12.58 3.50 -13.70
CA LYS A 179 13.23 4.49 -12.85
C LYS A 179 12.22 5.36 -12.11
N SER A 180 12.71 6.12 -11.12
CA SER A 180 11.93 7.11 -10.37
C SER A 180 11.14 8.04 -11.29
N ILE A 181 9.90 8.35 -10.89
CA ILE A 181 9.08 9.38 -11.52
C ILE A 181 9.33 10.77 -10.91
N PHE A 182 10.01 10.84 -9.77
CA PHE A 182 10.28 12.06 -9.02
C PHE A 182 11.70 12.58 -9.21
N PHE A 183 12.68 11.68 -9.41
CA PHE A 183 14.09 12.04 -9.36
C PHE A 183 14.87 11.50 -10.55
N GLU A 184 15.86 12.28 -10.98
CA GLU A 184 16.82 11.91 -12.01
C GLU A 184 18.14 12.61 -11.73
N GLU A 185 19.27 11.86 -11.71
CA GLU A 185 20.62 12.42 -11.54
C GLU A 185 20.78 13.35 -10.32
N ASN A 186 20.21 12.96 -9.19
CA ASN A 186 20.20 13.72 -7.92
C ASN A 186 19.46 15.07 -7.99
N LYS A 187 18.48 15.19 -8.86
CA LYS A 187 17.59 16.34 -8.98
C LYS A 187 16.13 15.89 -9.01
N ILE A 188 15.24 16.80 -8.70
CA ILE A 188 13.81 16.59 -8.95
C ILE A 188 13.59 16.66 -10.47
N THR A 189 12.78 15.76 -11.01
CA THR A 189 12.51 15.64 -12.45
C THR A 189 11.84 16.89 -13.00
N SER A 190 12.15 17.21 -14.25
CA SER A 190 11.43 18.22 -15.00
C SER A 190 10.12 17.71 -15.64
N ASN A 191 9.87 16.39 -15.61
CA ASN A 191 8.66 15.78 -16.16
C ASN A 191 7.48 15.85 -15.18
N LEU A 192 6.98 17.05 -14.94
CA LEU A 192 5.86 17.30 -14.04
C LEU A 192 4.53 16.72 -14.55
N ALA A 193 4.41 16.48 -15.86
CA ALA A 193 3.20 15.88 -16.44
C ALA A 193 2.95 14.47 -15.87
N ARG A 194 4.00 13.64 -15.77
CA ARG A 194 3.87 12.29 -15.19
C ARG A 194 3.52 12.34 -13.71
N ILE A 195 4.04 13.31 -12.96
CA ILE A 195 3.65 13.53 -11.56
C ILE A 195 2.17 13.93 -11.46
N LYS A 196 1.67 14.76 -12.38
CA LYS A 196 0.25 15.11 -12.45
C LYS A 196 -0.62 13.88 -12.72
N ASP A 197 -0.24 13.03 -13.67
CA ASP A 197 -0.96 11.78 -13.96
C ASP A 197 -0.94 10.83 -12.76
N TYR A 198 0.17 10.79 -12.02
CA TYR A 198 0.24 10.04 -10.77
C TYR A 198 -0.71 10.59 -9.71
N ALA A 199 -0.77 11.90 -9.52
CA ALA A 199 -1.73 12.54 -8.61
C ALA A 199 -3.19 12.23 -8.98
N ARG A 200 -3.53 12.17 -10.28
CA ARG A 200 -4.84 11.72 -10.77
C ARG A 200 -5.14 10.28 -10.33
N LEU A 201 -4.20 9.35 -10.57
CA LEU A 201 -4.34 7.95 -10.18
C LEU A 201 -4.55 7.81 -8.67
N LEU A 202 -3.76 8.49 -7.85
CA LEU A 202 -3.89 8.47 -6.39
C LEU A 202 -5.24 9.01 -5.91
N SER A 203 -5.62 10.19 -6.40
CA SER A 203 -6.87 10.85 -6.01
C SER A 203 -8.10 10.03 -6.41
N SER A 204 -8.07 9.35 -7.56
CA SER A 204 -9.18 8.54 -8.07
C SER A 204 -9.57 7.37 -7.14
N VAL A 205 -8.65 6.91 -6.30
CA VAL A 205 -8.87 5.85 -5.32
C VAL A 205 -8.86 6.35 -3.87
N GLY A 206 -8.89 7.68 -3.69
CA GLY A 206 -9.04 8.31 -2.39
C GLY A 206 -7.76 8.44 -1.56
N ILE A 207 -6.58 8.28 -2.13
CA ILE A 207 -5.30 8.59 -1.46
C ILE A 207 -5.22 10.10 -1.23
N ASN A 208 -4.86 10.53 -0.01
CA ASN A 208 -4.80 11.94 0.37
C ASN A 208 -3.41 12.42 0.86
N SER A 209 -2.43 11.55 0.88
CA SER A 209 -1.09 11.87 1.37
C SER A 209 -0.01 11.09 0.63
N VAL A 210 1.13 11.73 0.36
CA VAL A 210 2.27 11.09 -0.33
C VAL A 210 3.60 11.56 0.26
N SER A 211 4.53 10.64 0.52
CA SER A 211 5.95 10.96 0.68
C SER A 211 6.67 10.63 -0.62
N ILE A 212 7.40 11.59 -1.16
CA ILE A 212 7.98 11.48 -2.51
C ILE A 212 9.35 10.80 -2.56
N ASN A 213 9.99 10.60 -1.40
CA ASN A 213 11.33 10.03 -1.31
C ASN A 213 11.44 8.88 -0.33
N ASN A 214 12.40 8.00 -0.59
CA ASN A 214 12.72 6.83 0.22
C ASN A 214 13.00 7.20 1.69
N VAL A 215 12.55 6.36 2.62
CA VAL A 215 12.80 6.52 4.06
C VAL A 215 14.27 6.28 4.45
N ASN A 216 15.06 5.65 3.59
CA ASN A 216 16.50 5.43 3.76
C ASN A 216 17.31 6.67 3.35
N VAL A 217 16.96 7.83 3.88
CA VAL A 217 17.57 9.13 3.55
C VAL A 217 19.04 9.16 3.95
N PHE A 218 19.93 9.43 2.97
CA PHE A 218 21.36 9.56 3.16
C PHE A 218 21.99 10.43 2.06
N GLU A 219 23.00 11.23 2.37
CA GLU A 219 23.70 12.13 1.42
C GLU A 219 22.75 13.16 0.76
N VAL A 220 22.64 13.16 -0.58
CA VAL A 220 21.90 14.18 -1.34
C VAL A 220 20.44 14.34 -0.90
N PRO A 221 19.65 13.26 -0.71
CA PRO A 221 18.28 13.38 -0.22
C PRO A 221 18.10 14.13 1.11
N THR A 222 19.15 14.19 1.96
CA THR A 222 19.10 14.97 3.20
C THR A 222 18.88 16.47 2.94
N ARG A 223 19.25 16.94 1.74
CA ARG A 223 19.15 18.35 1.31
C ARG A 223 17.76 18.72 0.77
N LEU A 224 16.85 17.79 0.59
CA LEU A 224 15.47 18.06 0.11
C LEU A 224 14.71 19.08 1.00
N ILE A 225 15.12 19.22 2.26
CA ILE A 225 14.55 20.15 3.24
C ILE A 225 15.26 21.50 3.26
N THR A 226 16.10 21.82 2.28
CA THR A 226 16.86 23.09 2.21
C THR A 226 16.38 23.96 1.05
N GLU A 227 16.69 25.26 1.10
CA GLU A 227 16.37 26.24 0.05
C GLU A 227 16.85 25.81 -1.34
N GLU A 228 17.83 24.92 -1.42
CA GLU A 228 18.32 24.40 -2.68
C GLU A 228 17.26 23.60 -3.47
N PHE A 229 16.43 22.80 -2.77
CA PHE A 229 15.44 21.94 -3.40
C PHE A 229 13.99 22.35 -3.13
N LEU A 230 13.75 23.19 -2.12
CA LEU A 230 12.38 23.60 -1.74
C LEU A 230 11.58 24.27 -2.87
N PRO A 231 12.17 25.03 -3.82
CA PRO A 231 11.42 25.53 -4.97
C PRO A 231 10.84 24.41 -5.85
N GLU A 232 11.60 23.35 -6.11
CA GLU A 232 11.16 22.20 -6.91
C GLU A 232 10.19 21.33 -6.11
N VAL A 233 10.44 21.12 -4.80
CA VAL A 233 9.50 20.44 -3.90
C VAL A 233 8.14 21.14 -3.90
N LYS A 234 8.13 22.50 -3.88
CA LYS A 234 6.91 23.29 -4.00
C LYS A 234 6.14 22.97 -5.28
N ASN A 235 6.82 22.91 -6.44
CA ASN A 235 6.16 22.61 -7.71
C ASN A 235 5.47 21.24 -7.69
N VAL A 236 6.12 20.24 -7.09
CA VAL A 236 5.54 18.90 -6.90
C VAL A 236 4.36 18.93 -5.92
N ALA A 237 4.50 19.65 -4.81
CA ALA A 237 3.45 19.80 -3.80
C ALA A 237 2.22 20.53 -4.36
N ASP A 238 2.40 21.56 -5.18
CA ASP A 238 1.29 22.28 -5.84
C ASP A 238 0.47 21.36 -6.73
N ILE A 239 1.13 20.46 -7.48
CA ILE A 239 0.44 19.45 -8.29
C ILE A 239 -0.39 18.52 -7.40
N PHE A 240 0.18 17.96 -6.35
CA PHE A 240 -0.54 17.07 -5.44
C PHE A 240 -1.70 17.80 -4.75
N ARG A 241 -1.51 19.03 -4.33
CA ARG A 241 -2.54 19.88 -3.71
C ARG A 241 -3.76 20.06 -4.60
N SER A 242 -3.55 20.26 -5.91
CA SER A 242 -4.64 20.41 -6.88
C SER A 242 -5.51 19.16 -6.99
N TYR A 243 -4.99 18.00 -6.58
CA TYR A 243 -5.71 16.72 -6.49
C TYR A 243 -6.07 16.33 -5.05
N GLY A 244 -5.99 17.27 -4.09
CA GLY A 244 -6.37 17.04 -2.69
C GLY A 244 -5.37 16.19 -1.90
N ILE A 245 -4.13 16.04 -2.37
CA ILE A 245 -3.09 15.21 -1.76
C ILE A 245 -2.07 16.08 -1.05
N THR A 246 -1.77 15.75 0.21
CA THR A 246 -0.77 16.44 1.03
C THR A 246 0.61 15.80 0.84
N THR A 247 1.64 16.63 0.68
CA THR A 247 3.02 16.18 0.47
C THR A 247 3.78 16.08 1.79
N PHE A 248 4.51 14.98 1.96
CA PHE A 248 5.43 14.68 3.04
C PHE A 248 6.84 14.46 2.50
N LEU A 249 7.85 14.59 3.37
CA LEU A 249 9.23 14.21 3.06
C LEU A 249 9.76 13.25 4.12
N SER A 250 10.49 12.24 3.67
CA SER A 250 11.34 11.43 4.55
C SER A 250 12.62 12.19 4.86
N ILE A 251 13.09 12.15 6.11
CA ILE A 251 14.26 12.88 6.56
C ILE A 251 15.30 11.97 7.20
N ASN A 252 16.55 12.44 7.20
CA ASN A 252 17.63 11.83 7.97
C ASN A 252 17.64 12.43 9.38
N TYR A 253 17.62 11.57 10.41
CA TYR A 253 17.69 12.02 11.80
C TYR A 253 18.97 12.84 12.11
N ALA A 254 20.09 12.52 11.44
CA ALA A 254 21.35 13.25 11.59
C ALA A 254 21.48 14.52 10.72
N SER A 255 20.38 15.03 10.14
CA SER A 255 20.40 16.28 9.36
C SER A 255 21.04 17.46 10.09
N PRO A 256 20.89 17.64 11.43
CA PRO A 256 21.59 18.70 12.17
C PRO A 256 23.12 18.66 11.97
N ILE A 257 23.69 17.47 11.89
CA ILE A 257 25.14 17.28 11.63
C ILE A 257 25.45 17.45 10.14
N GLN A 258 24.67 16.78 9.27
CA GLN A 258 25.02 16.65 7.84
C GLN A 258 24.83 17.95 7.05
N ILE A 259 23.78 18.71 7.33
CA ILE A 259 23.48 19.96 6.64
C ILE A 259 23.42 21.18 7.57
N GLY A 260 23.18 20.99 8.88
CA GLY A 260 23.22 22.04 9.89
C GLY A 260 24.62 22.34 10.41
N HIS A 261 25.61 21.50 10.05
CA HIS A 261 27.00 21.60 10.50
C HIS A 261 27.16 21.64 12.03
N LEU A 262 26.19 21.09 12.76
CA LEU A 262 26.27 20.94 14.21
C LEU A 262 27.17 19.77 14.60
N HIS A 263 27.66 19.78 15.83
CA HIS A 263 28.50 18.69 16.36
C HIS A 263 27.69 17.49 16.89
N THR A 264 26.37 17.65 17.01
CA THR A 264 25.47 16.67 17.60
C THR A 264 24.12 16.69 16.89
N ALA A 265 23.38 15.59 17.00
CA ALA A 265 21.94 15.51 16.71
C ALA A 265 21.15 15.04 17.95
N ASP A 266 21.70 15.25 19.16
CA ASP A 266 20.98 15.00 20.43
C ASP A 266 19.69 15.84 20.46
N PRO A 267 18.49 15.22 20.54
CA PRO A 267 17.20 15.92 20.47
C PRO A 267 16.98 16.89 21.64
N LEU A 268 17.74 16.76 22.72
CA LEU A 268 17.67 17.65 23.86
C LEU A 268 18.65 18.84 23.79
N ALA A 269 19.58 18.82 22.82
CA ALA A 269 20.50 19.94 22.63
C ALA A 269 19.76 21.18 22.08
N PRO A 270 19.90 22.38 22.69
CA PRO A 270 19.17 23.57 22.24
C PRO A 270 19.42 23.93 20.76
N GLU A 271 20.66 23.77 20.29
CA GLU A 271 21.04 24.03 18.90
C GLU A 271 20.37 23.10 17.92
N VAL A 272 20.08 21.83 18.29
CA VAL A 272 19.35 20.88 17.48
C VAL A 272 17.85 21.23 17.43
N GLN A 273 17.30 21.68 18.54
CA GLN A 273 15.90 22.14 18.62
C GLN A 273 15.68 23.38 17.74
N GLU A 274 16.60 24.34 17.77
CA GLU A 274 16.51 25.54 16.92
C GLU A 274 16.73 25.20 15.45
N PHE A 275 17.67 24.29 15.10
CA PHE A 275 17.84 23.81 13.73
C PHE A 275 16.54 23.26 13.14
N TRP A 276 15.85 22.36 13.84
CA TRP A 276 14.60 21.79 13.33
C TRP A 276 13.47 22.81 13.22
N LYS A 277 13.42 23.75 14.14
CA LYS A 277 12.47 24.87 14.09
C LYS A 277 12.71 25.75 12.86
N ASP A 278 13.97 26.08 12.56
CA ASP A 278 14.33 26.89 11.40
C ASP A 278 14.03 26.13 10.09
N VAL A 279 14.35 24.83 10.02
CA VAL A 279 14.01 23.97 8.88
C VAL A 279 12.50 23.93 8.67
N ALA A 280 11.70 23.74 9.73
CA ALA A 280 10.24 23.73 9.61
C ALA A 280 9.74 25.10 9.09
N ASN A 281 10.18 26.20 9.70
CA ASN A 281 9.80 27.54 9.26
C ASN A 281 10.12 27.78 7.79
N GLU A 282 11.28 27.29 7.32
CA GLU A 282 11.68 27.45 5.91
C GLU A 282 10.79 26.63 4.97
N ILE A 283 10.52 25.36 5.28
CA ILE A 283 9.66 24.51 4.45
C ILE A 283 8.26 25.13 4.30
N TYR A 284 7.65 25.60 5.39
CA TYR A 284 6.29 26.16 5.33
C TYR A 284 6.19 27.51 4.59
N LYS A 285 7.29 28.22 4.36
CA LYS A 285 7.29 29.38 3.42
C LYS A 285 7.07 28.94 1.96
N TYR A 286 7.60 27.77 1.57
CA TYR A 286 7.46 27.23 0.21
C TYR A 286 6.21 26.39 0.05
N VAL A 287 5.88 25.56 1.04
CA VAL A 287 4.77 24.61 1.03
C VAL A 287 3.91 24.83 2.29
N PRO A 288 2.96 25.77 2.25
CA PRO A 288 2.18 26.17 3.43
C PRO A 288 1.32 25.06 4.06
N ASP A 289 0.97 24.04 3.29
CA ASP A 289 0.20 22.87 3.71
C ASP A 289 1.05 21.59 3.78
N PHE A 290 2.36 21.73 3.96
CA PHE A 290 3.27 20.60 4.12
C PHE A 290 2.81 19.68 5.26
N GLY A 291 2.65 18.38 4.97
CA GLY A 291 2.10 17.41 5.93
C GLY A 291 3.03 17.10 7.09
N GLY A 292 4.32 17.03 6.84
CA GLY A 292 5.30 16.72 7.87
C GLY A 292 6.38 15.73 7.44
N PHE A 293 7.03 15.13 8.43
CA PHE A 293 8.18 14.26 8.22
C PHE A 293 7.87 12.79 8.44
N ILE A 294 8.51 11.92 7.63
CA ILE A 294 8.60 10.48 7.89
C ILE A 294 10.03 10.16 8.33
N VAL A 295 10.16 9.37 9.39
CA VAL A 295 11.45 9.08 10.00
C VAL A 295 11.64 7.57 10.19
N LYS A 296 12.78 7.07 9.69
CA LYS A 296 13.36 5.77 10.03
C LYS A 296 14.63 6.02 10.85
N ALA A 297 14.64 5.59 12.10
CA ALA A 297 15.74 5.84 13.03
C ALA A 297 16.16 4.56 13.76
N ASP A 298 17.44 4.46 14.14
CA ASP A 298 18.04 3.34 14.90
C ASP A 298 17.78 1.96 14.25
N SER A 299 17.75 1.90 12.94
CA SER A 299 17.49 0.67 12.19
C SER A 299 18.34 0.64 10.93
N GLU A 300 18.91 -0.52 10.58
CA GLU A 300 19.67 -0.76 9.34
C GLU A 300 20.73 0.32 9.08
N HIS A 301 21.54 0.60 10.07
CA HIS A 301 22.59 1.64 10.04
C HIS A 301 22.07 3.08 9.87
N ARG A 302 20.77 3.33 10.01
CA ARG A 302 20.24 4.71 10.07
C ARG A 302 20.50 5.31 11.43
N PRO A 303 20.93 6.58 11.49
CA PRO A 303 21.12 7.26 12.77
C PRO A 303 19.80 7.47 13.51
N GLY A 304 19.89 7.54 14.83
CA GLY A 304 18.72 7.74 15.66
C GLY A 304 19.08 8.20 17.08
N PRO A 305 18.06 8.35 17.94
CA PRO A 305 18.23 8.86 19.30
C PRO A 305 19.10 7.97 20.19
N PHE A 306 19.18 6.66 19.95
CA PHE A 306 20.00 5.74 20.77
C PHE A 306 21.50 6.12 20.75
N THR A 307 21.97 6.75 19.70
CA THR A 307 23.37 7.28 19.64
C THR A 307 23.69 8.27 20.76
N TYR A 308 22.64 8.90 21.33
CA TYR A 308 22.75 9.96 22.36
C TYR A 308 22.18 9.53 23.70
N ASP A 309 21.98 8.22 23.94
CA ASP A 309 21.31 7.68 25.12
C ASP A 309 19.89 8.29 25.31
N ARG A 310 19.18 8.53 24.22
CA ARG A 310 17.80 9.03 24.20
C ARG A 310 16.85 7.95 23.67
N ASP A 311 15.59 8.04 24.11
CA ASP A 311 14.54 7.15 23.60
C ASP A 311 13.87 7.69 22.31
N HIS A 312 13.08 6.85 21.64
CA HIS A 312 12.39 7.23 20.42
C HIS A 312 11.37 8.34 20.61
N ALA A 313 10.78 8.49 21.81
CA ALA A 313 9.84 9.57 22.07
C ALA A 313 10.58 10.93 22.16
N GLU A 314 11.74 10.98 22.81
CA GLU A 314 12.59 12.16 22.81
C GLU A 314 13.01 12.55 21.39
N GLY A 315 13.41 11.55 20.58
CA GLY A 315 13.79 11.75 19.18
C GLY A 315 12.65 12.25 18.28
N ALA A 316 11.46 11.70 18.42
CA ALA A 316 10.29 12.12 17.64
C ALA A 316 9.77 13.50 18.09
N ASN A 317 9.79 13.75 19.40
CA ASN A 317 9.21 14.96 19.98
C ASN A 317 9.97 16.25 19.60
N VAL A 318 11.27 16.20 19.32
CA VAL A 318 12.00 17.39 18.84
C VAL A 318 11.46 17.85 17.49
N LEU A 319 11.23 16.91 16.57
CA LEU A 319 10.64 17.19 15.25
C LEU A 319 9.19 17.63 15.37
N ALA A 320 8.42 16.96 16.22
CA ALA A 320 7.01 17.26 16.46
C ALA A 320 6.81 18.68 17.00
N LYS A 321 7.66 19.11 17.93
CA LYS A 321 7.66 20.50 18.45
C LYS A 321 7.93 21.52 17.35
N ALA A 322 8.86 21.23 16.45
CA ALA A 322 9.19 22.11 15.33
C ALA A 322 8.02 22.26 14.33
N LEU A 323 7.31 21.17 14.04
CA LEU A 323 6.20 21.16 13.07
C LEU A 323 4.87 21.66 13.67
N LYS A 324 4.64 21.49 14.97
CA LYS A 324 3.36 21.78 15.65
C LYS A 324 2.81 23.18 15.40
N PRO A 325 3.61 24.28 15.40
CA PRO A 325 3.10 25.63 15.11
C PRO A 325 2.46 25.77 13.71
N HIS A 326 2.82 24.90 12.79
CA HIS A 326 2.34 24.88 11.41
C HIS A 326 1.25 23.84 11.15
N GLY A 327 0.88 23.03 12.15
CA GLY A 327 -0.08 21.93 12.00
C GLY A 327 0.50 20.65 11.41
N GLY A 328 1.83 20.57 11.24
CA GLY A 328 2.49 19.39 10.70
C GLY A 328 2.66 18.26 11.71
N ILE A 329 2.82 17.04 11.18
CA ILE A 329 2.93 15.81 11.95
C ILE A 329 4.26 15.10 11.71
N VAL A 330 4.64 14.24 12.65
CA VAL A 330 5.79 13.34 12.51
C VAL A 330 5.27 11.91 12.42
N ILE A 331 5.59 11.22 11.35
CA ILE A 331 5.33 9.78 11.18
C ILE A 331 6.62 9.05 11.51
N TRP A 332 6.63 8.34 12.65
CA TRP A 332 7.80 7.64 13.15
C TRP A 332 7.65 6.14 12.95
N ARG A 333 8.50 5.55 12.10
CA ARG A 333 8.42 4.12 11.78
C ARG A 333 8.91 3.26 12.95
N CYS A 334 8.08 2.30 13.34
CA CYS A 334 8.39 1.34 14.41
C CYS A 334 9.11 0.10 13.85
N PHE A 335 10.19 0.34 13.11
CA PHE A 335 11.01 -0.71 12.55
C PHE A 335 12.46 -0.53 13.04
N VAL A 336 12.75 -1.12 14.19
CA VAL A 336 14.02 -1.01 14.91
C VAL A 336 14.56 -2.40 15.18
N TYR A 337 15.73 -2.72 14.65
CA TYR A 337 16.44 -3.95 14.96
C TYR A 337 17.93 -3.81 14.71
N ASN A 338 18.73 -4.61 15.44
CA ASN A 338 20.17 -4.68 15.25
C ASN A 338 20.51 -5.75 14.20
N CYS A 339 20.78 -5.33 12.97
CA CYS A 339 21.16 -6.23 11.88
C CYS A 339 22.53 -6.91 12.05
N LEU A 340 23.32 -6.51 13.05
CA LEU A 340 24.64 -7.10 13.36
C LEU A 340 24.60 -8.08 14.53
N GLN A 341 23.40 -8.42 15.03
CA GLN A 341 23.25 -9.34 16.14
C GLN A 341 23.80 -10.73 15.81
N ASP A 342 24.32 -11.42 16.83
CA ASP A 342 24.81 -12.80 16.68
C ASP A 342 23.65 -13.77 16.41
N TRP A 343 23.63 -14.34 15.23
CA TRP A 343 22.60 -15.30 14.81
C TRP A 343 22.51 -16.57 15.68
N ARG A 344 23.52 -16.85 16.46
CA ARG A 344 23.54 -17.99 17.41
C ARG A 344 22.77 -17.69 18.69
N ASP A 345 22.55 -16.43 18.99
CA ASP A 345 21.70 -16.01 20.09
C ASP A 345 20.23 -16.14 19.70
N ARG A 346 19.66 -17.29 20.04
CA ARG A 346 18.23 -17.59 19.80
C ARG A 346 17.29 -17.04 20.88
N THR A 347 17.81 -16.34 21.89
CA THR A 347 16.99 -15.65 22.89
C THR A 347 16.48 -14.33 22.38
N THR A 348 17.11 -13.79 21.33
CA THR A 348 16.70 -12.55 20.68
C THR A 348 15.88 -12.86 19.42
N ASP A 349 14.76 -12.18 19.29
CA ASP A 349 13.82 -12.36 18.19
C ASP A 349 13.45 -11.02 17.58
N ARG A 350 13.70 -10.85 16.28
CA ARG A 350 13.33 -9.65 15.53
C ARG A 350 11.85 -9.33 15.65
N ALA A 351 10.99 -10.33 15.72
CA ALA A 351 9.54 -10.14 15.88
C ALA A 351 9.17 -9.34 17.13
N ARG A 352 9.98 -9.41 18.18
CA ARG A 352 9.76 -8.65 19.43
C ARG A 352 10.16 -7.19 19.34
N ALA A 353 11.06 -6.83 18.41
CA ALA A 353 11.79 -5.57 18.46
C ALA A 353 10.89 -4.33 18.48
N ALA A 354 9.86 -4.28 17.62
CA ALA A 354 8.95 -3.14 17.60
C ALA A 354 8.21 -2.98 18.95
N TYR A 355 7.65 -4.06 19.47
CA TYR A 355 6.91 -4.02 20.72
C TYR A 355 7.82 -3.65 21.92
N ASP A 356 8.97 -4.31 22.05
CA ASP A 356 9.89 -4.09 23.18
C ASP A 356 10.45 -2.67 23.21
N ASN A 357 10.69 -2.04 22.03
CA ASN A 357 11.19 -0.67 21.96
C ASN A 357 10.09 0.40 22.13
N PHE A 358 8.88 0.18 21.65
CA PHE A 358 7.87 1.23 21.60
C PHE A 358 6.79 1.12 22.67
N LYS A 359 6.39 -0.09 23.09
CA LYS A 359 5.35 -0.25 24.13
C LYS A 359 5.67 0.48 25.44
N PRO A 360 6.93 0.49 25.97
CA PRO A 360 7.27 1.22 27.18
C PRO A 360 7.16 2.76 27.03
N LEU A 361 7.04 3.26 25.81
CA LEU A 361 6.98 4.69 25.48
C LEU A 361 5.54 5.19 25.27
N ASP A 362 4.52 4.32 25.46
CA ASP A 362 3.13 4.73 25.29
C ASP A 362 2.76 5.94 26.14
N GLY A 363 2.21 6.97 25.50
CA GLY A 363 1.84 8.24 26.13
C GLY A 363 3.01 9.24 26.33
N LYS A 364 4.24 8.91 25.91
CA LYS A 364 5.37 9.85 25.95
C LYS A 364 5.52 10.67 24.65
N PHE A 365 4.90 10.24 23.58
CA PHE A 365 4.90 10.97 22.31
C PHE A 365 3.93 12.13 22.33
N LEU A 366 4.28 13.25 21.68
CA LEU A 366 3.38 14.36 21.50
C LEU A 366 2.19 13.99 20.60
N ASP A 367 1.10 14.75 20.72
CA ASP A 367 -0.16 14.54 20.02
C ASP A 367 -0.07 14.57 18.48
N ASN A 368 0.96 15.24 17.94
CA ASN A 368 1.25 15.28 16.51
C ASN A 368 2.35 14.29 16.07
N VAL A 369 2.68 13.29 16.90
CA VAL A 369 3.47 12.12 16.49
C VAL A 369 2.55 10.96 16.22
N ILE A 370 2.81 10.24 15.12
CA ILE A 370 2.12 9.02 14.74
C ILE A 370 3.15 7.90 14.61
N LEU A 371 2.92 6.78 15.25
CA LEU A 371 3.75 5.59 15.11
C LEU A 371 3.28 4.77 13.90
N GLN A 372 4.15 4.59 12.91
CA GLN A 372 3.89 3.77 11.73
C GLN A 372 4.33 2.33 11.99
N VAL A 373 3.36 1.43 12.09
CA VAL A 373 3.53 0.04 12.48
C VAL A 373 3.24 -0.88 11.31
N LYS A 374 4.19 -1.72 10.91
CA LYS A 374 4.00 -2.73 9.88
C LYS A 374 2.89 -3.71 10.25
N ASN A 375 2.18 -4.21 9.25
CA ASN A 375 1.11 -5.20 9.45
C ASN A 375 1.57 -6.47 10.17
N GLY A 376 2.80 -6.94 9.90
CA GLY A 376 3.45 -8.04 10.61
C GLY A 376 4.73 -7.59 11.30
N PRO A 377 5.25 -8.35 12.26
CA PRO A 377 6.39 -7.95 13.08
C PRO A 377 7.75 -8.14 12.38
N MET A 378 7.78 -8.91 11.28
CA MET A 378 9.03 -9.22 10.57
C MET A 378 9.33 -8.20 9.47
N ASP A 379 8.71 -8.28 8.32
CA ASP A 379 8.93 -7.37 7.19
C ASP A 379 8.09 -7.70 5.96
N PHE A 380 6.79 -7.64 6.02
CA PHE A 380 5.90 -7.88 4.88
C PHE A 380 6.13 -9.23 4.19
N GLN A 381 6.42 -10.28 4.97
CA GLN A 381 6.59 -11.63 4.43
C GLN A 381 5.28 -12.15 3.81
N VAL A 382 5.35 -13.24 3.07
CA VAL A 382 4.18 -13.83 2.39
C VAL A 382 3.03 -14.06 3.34
N ARG A 383 3.33 -14.56 4.56
CA ARG A 383 2.39 -14.67 5.68
C ARG A 383 3.10 -14.39 6.99
N GLU A 384 2.56 -13.47 7.75
CA GLU A 384 3.01 -13.14 9.10
C GLU A 384 1.81 -13.03 10.05
N ALA A 385 2.05 -13.29 11.34
CA ALA A 385 1.08 -12.89 12.35
C ALA A 385 0.93 -11.36 12.39
N VAL A 386 -0.27 -10.87 12.73
CA VAL A 386 -0.49 -9.42 12.87
C VAL A 386 0.38 -8.87 13.99
N SER A 387 0.99 -7.71 13.79
CA SER A 387 1.87 -7.08 14.78
C SER A 387 1.13 -6.80 16.10
N PRO A 388 1.60 -7.32 17.24
CA PRO A 388 0.95 -7.10 18.54
C PRO A 388 1.08 -5.65 19.03
N LEU A 389 1.94 -4.83 18.43
CA LEU A 389 2.03 -3.42 18.76
C LEU A 389 0.77 -2.64 18.33
N LEU A 390 0.07 -3.12 17.29
CA LEU A 390 -1.24 -2.60 16.89
C LEU A 390 -2.27 -2.92 17.99
N GLY A 391 -2.80 -1.89 18.62
CA GLY A 391 -3.68 -2.02 19.80
C GLY A 391 -2.99 -1.95 21.14
N ALA A 392 -1.66 -2.05 21.21
CA ALA A 392 -0.92 -2.00 22.47
C ALA A 392 -0.56 -0.57 22.94
N MET A 393 -0.84 0.46 22.12
CA MET A 393 -0.46 1.84 22.37
C MET A 393 -1.68 2.77 22.53
N PRO A 394 -2.51 2.59 23.57
CA PRO A 394 -3.77 3.32 23.69
C PRO A 394 -3.64 4.85 23.86
N ASN A 395 -2.46 5.35 24.22
CA ASN A 395 -2.21 6.78 24.47
C ASN A 395 -1.31 7.42 23.39
N THR A 396 -1.04 6.71 22.28
CA THR A 396 -0.14 7.17 21.21
C THR A 396 -0.77 6.87 19.87
N ASN A 397 -0.88 7.86 19.00
CA ASN A 397 -1.44 7.69 17.66
C ASN A 397 -0.69 6.60 16.87
N GLN A 398 -1.42 5.77 16.13
CA GLN A 398 -0.87 4.74 15.28
C GLN A 398 -1.40 4.83 13.85
N VAL A 399 -0.55 4.49 12.89
CA VAL A 399 -0.89 4.23 11.49
C VAL A 399 -0.39 2.84 11.12
N LEU A 400 -1.25 2.06 10.46
CA LEU A 400 -0.90 0.75 9.92
C LEU A 400 -0.05 0.93 8.65
N GLU A 401 1.04 0.18 8.53
CA GLU A 401 1.87 0.17 7.32
C GLU A 401 1.68 -1.14 6.55
N PHE A 402 1.19 -1.03 5.32
CA PHE A 402 1.18 -2.08 4.31
C PHE A 402 2.31 -1.89 3.29
N GLN A 403 2.44 -2.82 2.36
CA GLN A 403 3.37 -2.74 1.26
C GLN A 403 2.71 -3.12 -0.07
N VAL A 404 2.54 -2.15 -0.97
CA VAL A 404 2.08 -2.40 -2.34
C VAL A 404 3.22 -2.90 -3.23
N THR A 405 4.45 -2.62 -2.82
CA THR A 405 5.72 -2.97 -3.50
C THR A 405 5.88 -4.45 -3.83
N GLN A 406 5.26 -5.34 -3.09
CA GLN A 406 5.43 -6.81 -3.22
C GLN A 406 6.88 -7.26 -3.03
N GLU A 407 7.65 -6.69 -2.12
CA GLU A 407 9.08 -6.99 -1.92
C GLU A 407 9.35 -8.48 -1.76
N TYR A 408 8.55 -9.17 -0.94
CA TYR A 408 8.65 -10.60 -0.69
C TYR A 408 7.54 -11.42 -1.37
N THR A 409 6.68 -10.77 -2.13
CA THR A 409 5.53 -11.38 -2.83
C THR A 409 5.66 -11.25 -4.35
N GLY A 410 6.90 -11.38 -4.87
CA GLY A 410 7.19 -11.47 -6.29
C GLY A 410 7.54 -10.16 -6.99
N GLN A 411 7.74 -9.05 -6.27
CA GLN A 411 8.21 -7.76 -6.78
C GLN A 411 7.44 -7.25 -8.02
N GLN A 412 6.12 -7.41 -8.04
CA GLN A 412 5.27 -7.04 -9.17
C GLN A 412 5.59 -7.81 -10.49
N LYS A 413 6.56 -8.72 -10.49
CA LYS A 413 6.84 -9.66 -11.58
C LYS A 413 5.87 -10.81 -11.55
N ASP A 414 5.67 -11.40 -10.37
CA ASP A 414 4.74 -12.48 -10.14
C ASP A 414 3.36 -11.91 -9.79
N LEU A 415 2.31 -12.58 -10.21
CA LEU A 415 0.95 -12.25 -9.81
C LEU A 415 0.74 -12.65 -8.34
N CYS A 416 0.48 -11.66 -7.50
CA CYS A 416 0.08 -11.83 -6.12
C CYS A 416 -0.85 -10.68 -5.73
N TYR A 417 -2.14 -10.94 -5.63
CA TYR A 417 -3.14 -9.96 -5.22
C TYR A 417 -3.20 -9.92 -3.70
N LEU A 418 -2.84 -8.80 -3.11
CA LEU A 418 -2.58 -8.67 -1.68
C LEU A 418 -3.81 -8.33 -0.83
N VAL A 419 -4.93 -7.98 -1.46
CA VAL A 419 -6.12 -7.54 -0.71
C VAL A 419 -6.67 -8.60 0.24
N PRO A 420 -6.68 -9.91 -0.10
CA PRO A 420 -7.07 -10.94 0.87
C PRO A 420 -6.22 -10.92 2.15
N LEU A 421 -4.89 -10.80 2.01
CA LEU A 421 -3.98 -10.63 3.16
C LEU A 421 -4.30 -9.35 3.96
N TRP A 422 -4.50 -8.22 3.28
CA TRP A 422 -4.81 -6.96 3.96
C TRP A 422 -6.16 -7.01 4.68
N LYS A 423 -7.14 -7.74 4.14
CA LYS A 423 -8.43 -8.00 4.80
C LYS A 423 -8.27 -8.83 6.07
N GLU A 424 -7.46 -9.89 6.04
CA GLU A 424 -7.16 -10.67 7.24
C GLU A 424 -6.57 -9.77 8.35
N VAL A 425 -5.67 -8.84 7.99
CA VAL A 425 -5.09 -7.89 8.94
C VAL A 425 -6.15 -6.93 9.49
N PHE A 426 -6.97 -6.31 8.63
CA PHE A 426 -8.00 -5.37 9.08
C PHE A 426 -9.06 -6.01 9.97
N ASP A 427 -9.43 -7.25 9.68
CA ASP A 427 -10.46 -7.98 10.42
C ASP A 427 -9.91 -8.71 11.65
N PHE A 428 -8.57 -8.75 11.84
CA PHE A 428 -7.95 -9.32 13.03
C PHE A 428 -8.41 -8.58 14.30
N ASP A 429 -8.99 -9.34 15.25
CA ASP A 429 -9.38 -8.81 16.55
C ASP A 429 -8.21 -8.85 17.52
N THR A 430 -7.72 -7.71 17.90
CA THR A 430 -6.61 -7.59 18.87
C THR A 430 -7.03 -7.91 20.29
N HIS A 431 -8.32 -7.84 20.61
CA HIS A 431 -8.87 -7.89 21.97
C HIS A 431 -8.33 -6.83 22.95
N ALA A 432 -7.66 -5.80 22.47
CA ALA A 432 -7.03 -4.75 23.31
C ALA A 432 -8.02 -4.00 24.22
N ARG A 433 -9.30 -3.93 23.84
CA ARG A 433 -10.41 -3.40 24.63
C ARG A 433 -11.54 -4.42 24.78
N GLY A 434 -11.25 -5.72 24.65
CA GLY A 434 -12.20 -6.80 24.57
C GLY A 434 -12.59 -7.17 23.15
N GLU A 435 -13.56 -8.07 23.00
CA GLU A 435 -14.03 -8.57 21.70
C GLU A 435 -14.50 -7.45 20.78
N GLY A 436 -14.16 -7.57 19.49
CA GLY A 436 -14.51 -6.60 18.46
C GLY A 436 -13.56 -5.42 18.35
N THR A 437 -12.38 -5.48 18.97
CA THR A 437 -11.30 -4.48 18.82
C THR A 437 -10.44 -4.80 17.61
N THR A 438 -11.02 -4.72 16.42
CA THR A 438 -10.32 -5.03 15.17
C THR A 438 -9.34 -3.95 14.74
N ILE A 439 -8.33 -4.35 13.95
CA ILE A 439 -7.34 -3.40 13.40
C ILE A 439 -8.01 -2.28 12.62
N LYS A 440 -9.05 -2.56 11.80
CA LYS A 440 -9.77 -1.52 11.06
C LYS A 440 -10.36 -0.44 11.98
N LYS A 441 -10.92 -0.81 13.12
CA LYS A 441 -11.43 0.15 14.10
C LYS A 441 -10.32 0.94 14.80
N ILE A 442 -9.14 0.34 14.99
CA ILE A 442 -7.97 1.03 15.53
C ILE A 442 -7.47 2.07 14.53
N THR A 443 -7.37 1.72 13.25
CA THR A 443 -6.92 2.63 12.19
C THR A 443 -7.91 3.74 11.89
N GLU A 444 -9.21 3.52 12.07
CA GLU A 444 -10.25 4.55 12.04
C GLU A 444 -10.14 5.55 13.20
N GLY A 445 -9.42 5.18 14.27
CA GLY A 445 -9.26 5.98 15.49
C GLY A 445 -10.39 5.83 16.50
N SER A 446 -11.40 5.00 16.23
CA SER A 446 -12.61 4.89 17.06
C SER A 446 -12.41 4.13 18.38
N VAL A 447 -11.35 3.31 18.49
CA VAL A 447 -11.08 2.50 19.69
C VAL A 447 -10.39 3.28 20.80
N PHE A 448 -9.43 4.14 20.44
CA PHE A 448 -8.56 4.85 21.39
C PHE A 448 -8.67 6.38 21.28
N ASP A 449 -9.63 6.91 20.54
CA ASP A 449 -9.83 8.35 20.29
C ASP A 449 -8.57 9.03 19.71
N TYR A 450 -7.86 8.33 18.82
CA TYR A 450 -6.67 8.88 18.18
C TYR A 450 -7.01 10.15 17.39
N SER A 451 -6.27 11.24 17.67
CA SER A 451 -6.40 12.49 16.90
C SER A 451 -5.88 12.32 15.47
N HIS A 452 -4.89 11.46 15.29
CA HIS A 452 -4.29 11.09 14.01
C HIS A 452 -4.22 9.57 13.89
N SER A 453 -4.79 9.03 12.83
CA SER A 453 -4.80 7.59 12.55
C SER A 453 -5.04 7.34 11.07
N GLY A 454 -4.80 6.13 10.62
CA GLY A 454 -5.02 5.75 9.23
C GLY A 454 -4.13 4.62 8.76
N VAL A 455 -3.83 4.63 7.47
CA VAL A 455 -3.04 3.59 6.80
C VAL A 455 -2.04 4.22 5.85
N ALA A 456 -0.82 3.73 5.88
CA ALA A 456 0.24 4.04 4.91
C ALA A 456 0.63 2.77 4.15
N ALA A 457 1.14 2.90 2.94
CA ALA A 457 1.75 1.78 2.25
C ALA A 457 3.01 2.19 1.49
N VAL A 458 3.95 1.28 1.45
CA VAL A 458 5.16 1.44 0.64
C VAL A 458 4.82 1.16 -0.82
N SER A 459 5.27 2.03 -1.72
CA SER A 459 5.15 1.91 -3.16
C SER A 459 6.50 2.11 -3.84
N ASN A 460 6.67 1.44 -4.98
CA ASN A 460 7.85 1.54 -5.83
C ASN A 460 7.50 1.50 -7.32
N ILE A 461 6.35 2.11 -7.70
CA ILE A 461 6.03 2.31 -9.11
C ILE A 461 7.14 3.09 -9.79
N GLY A 462 7.28 2.88 -11.09
CA GLY A 462 8.33 3.53 -11.87
C GLY A 462 7.83 4.20 -13.15
N ASN A 463 8.79 4.61 -13.96
CA ASN A 463 8.52 5.25 -15.24
C ASN A 463 8.21 4.27 -16.38
N ASP A 464 7.98 2.99 -16.08
CA ASP A 464 7.44 2.03 -17.04
C ASP A 464 6.09 2.51 -17.57
N GLU A 465 5.75 2.09 -18.77
CA GLU A 465 4.55 2.52 -19.47
C GLU A 465 3.27 2.20 -18.69
N ASN A 466 3.23 1.04 -18.03
CA ASN A 466 2.11 0.61 -17.20
C ASN A 466 2.30 0.84 -15.68
N TRP A 467 3.26 1.70 -15.28
CA TRP A 467 3.60 2.09 -13.89
C TRP A 467 4.15 0.98 -13.00
N THR A 468 3.71 -0.26 -13.16
CA THR A 468 4.00 -1.40 -12.29
C THR A 468 4.82 -2.49 -12.96
N GLY A 469 5.10 -2.38 -14.27
CA GLY A 469 5.80 -3.40 -15.05
C GLY A 469 4.98 -4.66 -15.34
N ASN A 470 3.87 -4.86 -14.61
CA ASN A 470 2.90 -5.94 -14.78
C ASN A 470 1.50 -5.36 -14.65
N THR A 471 0.70 -5.48 -15.69
CA THR A 471 -0.66 -4.91 -15.72
C THR A 471 -1.52 -5.39 -14.56
N LEU A 472 -1.44 -6.68 -14.16
CA LEU A 472 -2.24 -7.19 -13.05
C LEU A 472 -1.77 -6.68 -11.68
N ALA A 473 -0.51 -6.22 -11.53
CA ALA A 473 -0.04 -5.62 -10.30
C ALA A 473 -0.67 -4.23 -10.01
N GLN A 474 -1.23 -3.57 -11.03
CA GLN A 474 -2.02 -2.33 -10.84
C GLN A 474 -3.22 -2.56 -9.91
N ALA A 475 -3.78 -3.79 -9.87
CA ALA A 475 -4.88 -4.15 -8.99
C ALA A 475 -4.55 -3.86 -7.51
N ASN A 476 -3.33 -4.21 -7.06
CA ASN A 476 -2.92 -3.93 -5.68
C ASN A 476 -2.94 -2.44 -5.36
N PHE A 477 -2.57 -1.61 -6.32
CA PHE A 477 -2.52 -0.16 -6.14
C PHE A 477 -3.92 0.46 -6.04
N TYR A 478 -4.78 0.12 -7.01
CA TYR A 478 -6.18 0.54 -7.02
C TYR A 478 -6.90 0.08 -5.75
N CYS A 479 -6.80 -1.21 -5.48
CA CYS A 479 -7.54 -1.84 -4.41
C CYS A 479 -7.04 -1.40 -3.02
N TYR A 480 -5.76 -1.07 -2.86
CA TYR A 480 -5.25 -0.46 -1.66
C TYR A 480 -6.01 0.85 -1.33
N GLY A 481 -6.11 1.77 -2.29
CA GLY A 481 -6.82 3.04 -2.09
C GLY A 481 -8.28 2.83 -1.70
N ARG A 482 -8.98 1.94 -2.41
CA ARG A 482 -10.39 1.62 -2.12
C ARG A 482 -10.59 0.98 -0.74
N LEU A 483 -9.72 0.03 -0.39
CA LEU A 483 -9.78 -0.67 0.89
C LEU A 483 -9.52 0.26 2.08
N ILE A 484 -8.56 1.17 1.97
CA ILE A 484 -8.28 2.12 3.05
C ILE A 484 -9.28 3.28 3.12
N TRP A 485 -10.02 3.55 2.02
CA TRP A 485 -11.19 4.41 2.06
C TRP A 485 -12.31 3.76 2.87
N ASN A 486 -12.63 2.50 2.57
CA ASN A 486 -13.63 1.71 3.27
C ASN A 486 -13.15 0.27 3.53
N PRO A 487 -12.62 -0.04 4.74
CA PRO A 487 -12.13 -1.38 5.08
C PRO A 487 -13.19 -2.48 5.13
N ASP A 488 -14.49 -2.12 5.05
CA ASP A 488 -15.58 -3.09 5.05
C ASP A 488 -15.84 -3.71 3.66
N LEU A 489 -15.30 -3.08 2.59
CA LEU A 489 -15.35 -3.67 1.26
C LEU A 489 -14.63 -5.03 1.22
N SER A 490 -15.17 -5.97 0.46
CA SER A 490 -14.52 -7.26 0.22
C SER A 490 -13.44 -7.16 -0.86
N ALA A 491 -12.51 -8.11 -0.84
CA ALA A 491 -11.48 -8.21 -1.86
C ALA A 491 -12.07 -8.45 -3.26
N GLU A 492 -13.21 -9.15 -3.34
CA GLU A 492 -13.92 -9.43 -4.58
C GLU A 492 -14.59 -8.19 -5.17
N GLU A 493 -15.33 -7.42 -4.34
CA GLU A 493 -15.98 -6.16 -4.77
C GLU A 493 -14.96 -5.19 -5.36
N ILE A 494 -13.84 -4.98 -4.67
CA ILE A 494 -12.82 -4.03 -5.13
C ILE A 494 -12.08 -4.55 -6.37
N ALA A 495 -11.83 -5.86 -6.47
CA ALA A 495 -11.25 -6.45 -7.66
C ALA A 495 -12.16 -6.26 -8.88
N LEU A 496 -13.47 -6.43 -8.71
CA LEU A 496 -14.47 -6.23 -9.76
C LEU A 496 -14.44 -4.78 -10.27
N GLU A 497 -14.49 -3.78 -9.38
CA GLU A 497 -14.37 -2.36 -9.75
C GLU A 497 -13.12 -2.10 -10.62
N TRP A 498 -11.96 -2.66 -10.21
CA TRP A 498 -10.71 -2.49 -10.95
C TRP A 498 -10.74 -3.17 -12.32
N ILE A 499 -11.29 -4.39 -12.38
CA ILE A 499 -11.36 -5.16 -13.64
C ILE A 499 -12.24 -4.43 -14.66
N GLU A 500 -13.42 -3.97 -14.25
CA GLU A 500 -14.35 -3.24 -15.10
C GLU A 500 -13.76 -1.94 -15.63
N ALA A 501 -13.11 -1.15 -14.77
CA ALA A 501 -12.44 0.08 -15.15
C ALA A 501 -11.23 -0.17 -16.08
N THR A 502 -10.52 -1.30 -15.90
CA THR A 502 -9.27 -1.60 -16.63
C THR A 502 -9.53 -2.40 -17.92
N PHE A 503 -10.38 -3.42 -17.89
CA PHE A 503 -10.60 -4.32 -19.02
C PHE A 503 -12.01 -4.21 -19.63
N GLY A 504 -12.95 -3.54 -18.96
CA GLY A 504 -14.36 -3.43 -19.35
C GLY A 504 -15.20 -4.62 -18.86
N ASN A 505 -16.46 -4.65 -19.30
CA ASN A 505 -17.51 -5.46 -18.69
C ASN A 505 -17.79 -6.78 -19.45
N ASP A 506 -16.82 -7.32 -20.23
CA ASP A 506 -16.98 -8.67 -20.84
C ASP A 506 -17.06 -9.72 -19.71
N PRO A 507 -18.19 -10.46 -19.58
CA PRO A 507 -18.38 -11.36 -18.45
C PRO A 507 -17.29 -12.44 -18.31
N LYS A 508 -16.71 -12.89 -19.44
CA LYS A 508 -15.64 -13.88 -19.40
C LYS A 508 -14.32 -13.29 -18.89
N VAL A 509 -14.03 -12.04 -19.25
CA VAL A 509 -12.84 -11.33 -18.74
C VAL A 509 -13.01 -11.10 -17.25
N VAL A 510 -14.15 -10.55 -16.83
CA VAL A 510 -14.48 -10.27 -15.43
C VAL A 510 -14.36 -11.53 -14.58
N GLU A 511 -15.03 -12.62 -14.94
CA GLU A 511 -15.00 -13.90 -14.20
C GLU A 511 -13.57 -14.46 -14.10
N THR A 512 -12.86 -14.50 -15.24
CA THR A 512 -11.53 -15.12 -15.29
C THR A 512 -10.50 -14.34 -14.50
N VAL A 513 -10.44 -13.01 -14.70
CA VAL A 513 -9.45 -12.16 -14.01
C VAL A 513 -9.74 -12.07 -12.51
N SER A 514 -11.01 -11.96 -12.11
CA SER A 514 -11.41 -11.98 -10.70
C SER A 514 -10.93 -13.26 -10.01
N LYS A 515 -11.18 -14.43 -10.62
CA LYS A 515 -10.72 -15.71 -10.08
C LYS A 515 -9.19 -15.78 -9.99
N MET A 516 -8.48 -15.32 -11.00
CA MET A 516 -7.00 -15.30 -11.01
C MET A 516 -6.47 -14.43 -9.88
N LEU A 517 -7.01 -13.22 -9.68
CA LEU A 517 -6.59 -12.31 -8.60
C LEU A 517 -6.83 -12.94 -7.23
N LEU A 518 -8.07 -13.35 -6.94
CA LEU A 518 -8.46 -13.82 -5.60
C LEU A 518 -7.69 -15.07 -5.15
N GLN A 519 -7.25 -15.91 -6.06
CA GLN A 519 -6.48 -17.12 -5.74
C GLN A 519 -4.96 -16.89 -5.69
N SER A 520 -4.46 -15.78 -6.24
CA SER A 520 -3.04 -15.61 -6.54
C SER A 520 -2.15 -15.52 -5.30
N TRP A 521 -2.64 -14.97 -4.17
CA TRP A 521 -1.86 -14.93 -2.94
C TRP A 521 -1.66 -16.34 -2.35
N GLU A 522 -2.72 -17.15 -2.27
CA GLU A 522 -2.61 -18.54 -1.83
C GLU A 522 -1.70 -19.37 -2.76
N ILE A 523 -1.83 -19.17 -4.08
CA ILE A 523 -0.95 -19.82 -5.07
C ILE A 523 0.52 -19.41 -4.83
N TYR A 524 0.77 -18.13 -4.55
CA TYR A 524 2.11 -17.62 -4.27
C TYR A 524 2.67 -18.24 -2.98
N GLU A 525 1.88 -18.29 -1.90
CA GLU A 525 2.24 -18.96 -0.64
C GLU A 525 2.57 -20.44 -0.86
N ASN A 526 1.74 -21.15 -1.63
CA ASN A 526 1.90 -22.58 -1.89
C ASN A 526 3.25 -22.94 -2.51
N TYR A 527 3.74 -22.18 -3.48
CA TYR A 527 5.02 -22.50 -4.10
C TYR A 527 6.23 -21.82 -3.46
N THR A 528 6.04 -20.96 -2.44
CA THR A 528 7.14 -20.24 -1.76
C THR A 528 7.28 -20.64 -0.29
N THR A 529 6.58 -20.00 0.63
CA THR A 529 6.82 -20.08 2.08
C THR A 529 5.53 -20.36 2.86
N PRO A 530 5.00 -21.60 2.83
CA PRO A 530 3.79 -21.97 3.55
C PRO A 530 4.00 -22.08 5.05
N LEU A 531 2.91 -22.15 5.84
CA LEU A 531 2.86 -22.36 7.28
C LEU A 531 3.53 -21.26 8.12
N GLY A 532 3.62 -20.02 7.58
CA GLY A 532 4.21 -18.90 8.30
C GLY A 532 5.74 -18.89 8.36
N ILE A 533 6.41 -19.68 7.55
CA ILE A 533 7.86 -19.60 7.38
C ILE A 533 8.20 -18.41 6.46
N GLY A 534 9.36 -17.77 6.63
CA GLY A 534 9.74 -16.60 5.84
C GLY A 534 11.22 -16.49 5.55
N TRP A 535 11.63 -15.39 4.90
CA TRP A 535 13.02 -15.03 4.61
C TRP A 535 13.81 -16.00 3.74
N MET A 536 13.16 -16.70 2.83
CA MET A 536 13.83 -17.65 1.92
C MET A 536 14.04 -17.07 0.52
N VAL A 537 14.20 -15.76 0.41
CA VAL A 537 14.46 -15.03 -0.84
C VAL A 537 15.93 -14.70 -1.00
N ASN A 538 16.35 -14.43 -2.22
CA ASN A 538 17.71 -13.97 -2.49
C ASN A 538 17.99 -12.65 -1.74
N PRO A 539 19.16 -12.50 -1.11
CA PRO A 539 19.54 -11.28 -0.41
C PRO A 539 19.63 -10.08 -1.38
N ASN A 540 19.53 -8.88 -0.84
CA ASN A 540 19.58 -7.58 -1.48
C ASN A 540 18.38 -7.25 -2.36
N HIS A 541 18.04 -8.05 -3.37
CA HIS A 541 16.92 -7.75 -4.26
C HIS A 541 15.62 -8.49 -3.92
N HIS A 542 15.64 -9.48 -3.03
CA HIS A 542 14.52 -10.22 -2.46
C HIS A 542 13.58 -10.92 -3.47
N TYR A 543 14.08 -11.25 -4.66
CA TYR A 543 13.35 -12.02 -5.66
C TYR A 543 14.00 -13.38 -5.92
N GLY A 544 13.16 -14.40 -6.07
CA GLY A 544 13.61 -15.77 -6.27
C GLY A 544 14.04 -16.47 -4.98
N VAL A 545 14.17 -17.78 -5.05
CA VAL A 545 14.41 -18.65 -3.89
C VAL A 545 15.86 -18.63 -3.43
N ASN A 546 16.04 -18.53 -2.12
CA ASN A 546 17.30 -18.84 -1.44
C ASN A 546 16.97 -19.39 -0.04
N VAL A 547 16.91 -20.70 0.08
CA VAL A 547 16.48 -21.38 1.32
C VAL A 547 17.38 -21.15 2.53
N ASP A 548 18.65 -20.79 2.30
CA ASP A 548 19.61 -20.36 3.32
C ASP A 548 19.84 -18.84 3.27
N GLY A 549 18.93 -18.08 2.64
CA GLY A 549 19.04 -16.65 2.43
C GLY A 549 19.11 -15.86 3.73
N TYR A 550 19.95 -14.83 3.74
CA TYR A 550 20.02 -13.83 4.80
C TYR A 550 20.60 -12.54 4.20
N GLU A 551 20.21 -11.42 4.77
CA GLU A 551 20.56 -10.12 4.20
C GLU A 551 21.94 -9.60 4.68
N TYR A 552 22.14 -9.52 5.99
CA TYR A 552 23.36 -8.98 6.59
C TYR A 552 24.18 -10.02 7.34
N SER A 553 23.52 -11.01 7.89
CA SER A 553 24.12 -12.09 8.64
C SER A 553 23.23 -13.33 8.66
N VAL A 554 23.76 -14.46 9.08
CA VAL A 554 23.05 -15.75 9.15
C VAL A 554 21.82 -15.69 10.07
N TRP A 555 21.73 -14.75 10.97
CA TRP A 555 20.56 -14.59 11.84
C TRP A 555 19.26 -14.25 11.08
N GLY A 556 19.34 -13.76 9.85
CA GLY A 556 18.22 -13.59 8.95
C GLY A 556 17.58 -14.89 8.45
N THR A 557 18.20 -16.05 8.72
CA THR A 557 17.66 -17.36 8.31
C THR A 557 16.67 -17.86 9.35
N TYR A 558 15.43 -17.40 9.27
CA TYR A 558 14.40 -17.57 10.31
C TYR A 558 13.66 -18.90 10.33
N HIS A 559 14.04 -19.88 9.53
CA HIS A 559 13.38 -21.19 9.59
C HIS A 559 13.97 -22.14 10.64
N PHE A 560 15.19 -21.87 11.14
CA PHE A 560 15.93 -22.69 12.11
C PHE A 560 15.90 -24.20 11.82
N ALA A 561 15.92 -24.56 10.53
CA ALA A 561 15.83 -25.96 10.12
C ALA A 561 17.11 -26.73 10.45
N ASP A 562 16.95 -27.80 11.23
CA ASP A 562 18.00 -28.77 11.54
C ASP A 562 17.51 -30.21 11.30
N LEU A 563 18.22 -31.21 11.85
CA LEU A 563 17.81 -32.62 11.71
C LEU A 563 16.57 -33.00 12.53
N ASN A 564 16.20 -32.20 13.54
CA ASN A 564 15.10 -32.47 14.44
C ASN A 564 13.80 -31.81 14.03
N GLY A 565 13.87 -30.67 13.33
CA GLY A 565 12.69 -29.91 12.94
C GLY A 565 12.99 -28.56 12.35
N LEU A 566 11.95 -27.70 12.34
CA LEU A 566 12.02 -26.35 11.77
C LEU A 566 10.96 -25.44 12.42
N GLY A 567 11.08 -24.15 12.14
CA GLY A 567 10.23 -23.10 12.71
C GLY A 567 10.90 -22.41 13.90
N VAL A 568 10.32 -21.32 14.36
CA VAL A 568 10.84 -20.53 15.47
C VAL A 568 9.99 -20.75 16.70
N ASP A 569 10.60 -21.21 17.79
CA ASP A 569 9.90 -21.29 19.08
C ASP A 569 9.76 -19.89 19.68
N ARG A 570 8.54 -19.36 19.63
CA ARG A 570 8.15 -18.04 20.14
C ARG A 570 7.27 -18.11 21.36
N THR A 571 7.12 -19.30 21.94
CA THR A 571 6.33 -19.54 23.16
C THR A 571 6.97 -18.88 24.38
N VAL A 572 6.17 -18.64 25.41
CA VAL A 572 6.64 -18.19 26.73
C VAL A 572 7.35 -19.34 27.46
N ALA A 573 6.86 -20.55 27.25
CA ALA A 573 7.33 -21.70 27.99
C ALA A 573 8.77 -22.11 27.65
N THR A 574 9.15 -22.09 26.39
CA THR A 574 10.44 -22.61 25.91
C THR A 574 11.16 -21.73 24.88
N GLY A 575 10.48 -20.76 24.34
CA GLY A 575 10.96 -19.91 23.25
C GLY A 575 11.31 -18.50 23.66
N THR A 576 11.14 -17.56 22.71
CA THR A 576 11.46 -16.13 22.88
C THR A 576 10.42 -15.37 23.70
N GLY A 577 9.25 -15.96 23.98
CA GLY A 577 8.15 -15.33 24.71
C GLY A 577 7.38 -14.27 23.90
N TYR A 578 7.49 -14.29 22.58
CA TYR A 578 6.79 -13.34 21.72
C TYR A 578 5.25 -13.47 21.84
N THR A 579 4.72 -14.67 22.03
CA THR A 579 3.27 -14.91 22.19
C THR A 579 2.65 -14.09 23.33
N ASN A 580 3.42 -13.74 24.38
CA ASN A 580 2.97 -12.89 25.48
C ASN A 580 2.80 -11.40 25.12
N GLN A 581 3.17 -10.99 23.92
CA GLN A 581 2.93 -9.62 23.46
C GLN A 581 1.49 -9.41 22.95
N TYR A 582 0.76 -10.50 22.73
CA TYR A 582 -0.66 -10.45 22.35
C TYR A 582 -1.58 -10.40 23.57
N PHE A 583 -2.75 -9.79 23.39
CA PHE A 583 -3.82 -9.87 24.37
C PHE A 583 -4.51 -11.25 24.32
N SER A 584 -5.06 -11.68 25.47
CA SER A 584 -5.93 -12.85 25.53
C SER A 584 -7.22 -12.60 24.72
N PRO A 585 -7.75 -13.58 23.95
CA PRO A 585 -7.33 -15.00 23.87
C PRO A 585 -6.23 -15.29 22.81
N ASN A 586 -5.74 -14.30 22.08
CA ASN A 586 -4.76 -14.53 21.02
C ASN A 586 -3.43 -15.08 21.58
N SER A 587 -2.99 -14.60 22.75
CA SER A 587 -1.78 -15.11 23.41
C SER A 587 -1.87 -16.60 23.70
N GLU A 588 -2.97 -17.07 24.24
CA GLU A 588 -3.20 -18.49 24.54
C GLU A 588 -3.32 -19.33 23.26
N MET A 589 -3.99 -18.77 22.23
CA MET A 589 -4.15 -19.44 20.94
C MET A 589 -2.78 -19.71 20.29
N TYR A 590 -1.88 -18.73 20.29
CA TYR A 590 -0.56 -18.86 19.69
C TYR A 590 0.45 -19.61 20.56
N GLU A 591 0.25 -19.66 21.89
CA GLU A 591 1.13 -20.35 22.82
C GLU A 591 1.02 -21.88 22.67
N SER A 592 -0.15 -22.41 22.34
CA SER A 592 -0.40 -23.84 22.28
C SER A 592 -0.34 -24.38 20.86
N LEU A 593 0.41 -25.46 20.63
CA LEU A 593 0.43 -26.21 19.37
C LEU A 593 -0.97 -26.71 18.93
N GLU A 594 -1.87 -26.98 19.90
CA GLU A 594 -3.20 -27.50 19.62
C GLU A 594 -4.12 -26.41 19.01
N THR A 595 -3.95 -25.17 19.45
CA THR A 595 -4.83 -24.06 19.07
C THR A 595 -4.19 -23.15 18.00
N CYS A 596 -2.87 -23.15 17.87
CA CYS A 596 -2.18 -22.36 16.84
C CYS A 596 -2.70 -22.71 15.44
N PRO A 597 -3.03 -21.72 14.60
CA PRO A 597 -3.39 -21.97 13.22
C PRO A 597 -2.24 -22.62 12.43
N ASP A 598 -2.55 -23.59 11.58
CA ASP A 598 -1.53 -24.29 10.79
C ASP A 598 -0.73 -23.33 9.88
N ASP A 599 -1.40 -22.33 9.31
CA ASP A 599 -0.79 -21.33 8.42
C ASP A 599 0.21 -20.40 9.12
N LEU A 600 0.22 -20.36 10.46
CA LEU A 600 1.19 -19.64 11.29
C LEU A 600 2.04 -20.57 12.17
N LEU A 601 1.93 -21.89 11.98
CA LEU A 601 2.58 -22.87 12.85
C LEU A 601 4.08 -22.63 12.97
N LEU A 602 4.79 -22.49 11.85
CA LEU A 602 6.25 -22.34 11.83
C LEU A 602 6.73 -20.93 12.21
N PHE A 603 5.80 -19.99 12.22
CA PHE A 603 6.08 -18.67 12.77
C PHE A 603 6.15 -18.71 14.30
N PHE A 604 5.26 -19.48 14.97
CA PHE A 604 5.19 -19.51 16.44
C PHE A 604 5.89 -20.70 17.09
N HIS A 605 6.07 -21.81 16.38
CA HIS A 605 6.57 -23.06 16.97
C HIS A 605 7.70 -23.68 16.14
N HIS A 606 8.64 -24.29 16.87
CA HIS A 606 9.61 -25.23 16.29
C HIS A 606 9.09 -26.64 16.41
N VAL A 607 8.86 -27.32 15.29
CA VAL A 607 8.21 -28.64 15.28
C VAL A 607 9.02 -29.67 14.47
N PRO A 608 8.92 -30.96 14.80
CA PRO A 608 9.49 -32.02 13.96
C PRO A 608 8.87 -32.02 12.56
N TYR A 609 9.63 -32.46 11.56
CA TYR A 609 9.15 -32.63 10.18
C TYR A 609 7.93 -33.56 10.07
N THR A 610 7.78 -34.48 11.03
CA THR A 610 6.66 -35.43 11.13
C THR A 610 5.48 -34.89 11.93
N HIS A 611 5.53 -33.65 12.43
CA HIS A 611 4.39 -33.03 13.10
C HIS A 611 3.17 -33.05 12.17
N GLN A 612 2.02 -33.48 12.71
CA GLN A 612 0.77 -33.59 11.94
C GLN A 612 -0.02 -32.29 12.02
N LEU A 613 -0.31 -31.72 10.86
CA LEU A 613 -1.21 -30.58 10.71
C LEU A 613 -2.67 -31.02 10.91
N LYS A 614 -3.57 -30.07 11.11
CA LYS A 614 -5.03 -30.29 11.20
C LYS A 614 -5.60 -31.01 9.97
N THR A 615 -4.93 -30.88 8.83
CA THR A 615 -5.25 -31.62 7.59
C THR A 615 -4.90 -33.12 7.65
N GLY A 616 -4.21 -33.59 8.70
CA GLY A 616 -3.68 -34.94 8.82
C GLY A 616 -2.42 -35.22 8.01
N LYS A 617 -1.85 -34.22 7.33
CA LYS A 617 -0.55 -34.32 6.65
C LYS A 617 0.58 -33.95 7.60
N THR A 618 1.75 -34.55 7.43
CA THR A 618 2.95 -34.08 8.12
C THR A 618 3.44 -32.77 7.51
N VAL A 619 4.16 -31.95 8.28
CA VAL A 619 4.74 -30.69 7.80
C VAL A 619 5.57 -30.92 6.55
N ILE A 620 6.44 -31.95 6.53
CA ILE A 620 7.26 -32.21 5.34
C ILE A 620 6.44 -32.64 4.12
N GLN A 621 5.38 -33.46 4.32
CA GLN A 621 4.51 -33.86 3.21
C GLN A 621 3.65 -32.68 2.72
N HIS A 622 3.24 -31.80 3.61
CA HIS A 622 2.57 -30.55 3.24
C HIS A 622 3.48 -29.70 2.35
N PHE A 623 4.75 -29.51 2.70
CA PHE A 623 5.73 -28.80 1.89
C PHE A 623 5.84 -29.39 0.48
N TYR A 624 6.01 -30.70 0.36
CA TYR A 624 6.05 -31.32 -0.95
C TYR A 624 4.77 -31.09 -1.75
N ASN A 625 3.62 -31.25 -1.11
CA ASN A 625 2.35 -31.09 -1.78
C ASN A 625 2.13 -29.66 -2.30
N THR A 626 2.29 -28.67 -1.44
CA THR A 626 2.03 -27.26 -1.80
C THR A 626 2.96 -26.77 -2.91
N HIS A 627 4.24 -27.16 -2.89
CA HIS A 627 5.18 -26.73 -3.92
C HIS A 627 4.91 -27.37 -5.27
N PHE A 628 4.49 -28.63 -5.32
CA PHE A 628 4.07 -29.24 -6.59
C PHE A 628 2.74 -28.66 -7.08
N GLU A 629 1.76 -28.56 -6.20
CA GLU A 629 0.43 -28.02 -6.50
C GLU A 629 0.49 -26.55 -6.90
N GLY A 630 1.35 -25.75 -6.26
CA GLY A 630 1.56 -24.34 -6.59
C GLY A 630 2.09 -24.13 -8.01
N VAL A 631 3.00 -24.99 -8.48
CA VAL A 631 3.45 -24.96 -9.90
C VAL A 631 2.32 -25.27 -10.84
N GLU A 632 1.53 -26.31 -10.56
CA GLU A 632 0.36 -26.69 -11.37
C GLU A 632 -0.70 -25.55 -11.38
N GLN A 633 -0.88 -24.88 -10.26
CA GLN A 633 -1.78 -23.73 -10.15
C GLN A 633 -1.29 -22.55 -11.02
N VAL A 634 0.02 -22.25 -11.04
CA VAL A 634 0.56 -21.21 -11.95
C VAL A 634 0.39 -21.59 -13.42
N GLU A 635 0.56 -22.88 -13.79
CA GLU A 635 0.24 -23.37 -15.13
C GLU A 635 -1.24 -23.12 -15.46
N GLY A 636 -2.15 -23.35 -14.50
CA GLY A 636 -3.58 -23.06 -14.62
C GLY A 636 -3.90 -21.57 -14.80
N LEU A 637 -3.13 -20.66 -14.17
CA LEU A 637 -3.25 -19.21 -14.41
C LEU A 637 -2.93 -18.86 -15.87
N ILE A 638 -1.84 -19.42 -16.41
CA ILE A 638 -1.45 -19.22 -17.82
C ILE A 638 -2.55 -19.71 -18.77
N GLU A 639 -3.06 -20.93 -18.54
CA GLU A 639 -4.15 -21.50 -19.36
C GLU A 639 -5.42 -20.65 -19.32
N SER A 640 -5.73 -20.09 -18.14
CA SER A 640 -6.89 -19.22 -17.95
C SER A 640 -6.71 -17.89 -18.68
N TRP A 641 -5.51 -17.31 -18.64
CA TRP A 641 -5.20 -16.07 -19.35
C TRP A 641 -5.24 -16.24 -20.87
N ILE A 642 -4.68 -17.32 -21.41
CA ILE A 642 -4.67 -17.60 -22.85
C ILE A 642 -6.11 -17.65 -23.41
N LYS A 643 -7.11 -18.12 -22.66
CA LYS A 643 -8.52 -18.14 -23.07
C LYS A 643 -9.13 -16.75 -23.27
N LEU A 644 -8.45 -15.70 -22.84
CA LEU A 644 -8.84 -14.30 -23.01
C LEU A 644 -8.22 -13.64 -24.25
N GLU A 645 -7.47 -14.38 -25.09
CA GLU A 645 -6.89 -13.86 -26.33
C GLU A 645 -7.98 -13.27 -27.24
N GLY A 646 -7.75 -12.06 -27.73
CA GLY A 646 -8.69 -11.31 -28.55
C GLY A 646 -9.82 -10.60 -27.79
N LYS A 647 -9.95 -10.79 -26.48
CA LYS A 647 -10.88 -10.05 -25.60
C LYS A 647 -10.20 -8.89 -24.87
N ILE A 648 -8.90 -8.94 -24.75
CA ILE A 648 -8.04 -7.91 -24.18
C ILE A 648 -7.14 -7.39 -25.28
N ASP A 649 -6.74 -6.12 -25.23
CA ASP A 649 -5.79 -5.57 -26.18
C ASP A 649 -4.46 -6.33 -26.17
N LYS A 650 -3.78 -6.33 -27.31
CA LYS A 650 -2.59 -7.17 -27.53
C LYS A 650 -1.44 -6.84 -26.58
N ILE A 651 -1.31 -5.58 -26.17
CA ILE A 651 -0.16 -5.11 -25.37
C ILE A 651 -0.30 -5.61 -23.94
N ARG A 652 -1.45 -5.37 -23.30
CA ARG A 652 -1.70 -5.86 -21.94
C ARG A 652 -1.80 -7.38 -21.90
N PHE A 653 -2.40 -8.00 -22.94
CA PHE A 653 -2.45 -9.46 -23.04
C PHE A 653 -1.04 -10.05 -23.07
N ALA A 654 -0.15 -9.52 -23.90
CA ALA A 654 1.23 -9.99 -24.02
C ALA A 654 2.05 -9.72 -22.76
N ASN A 655 1.90 -8.54 -22.13
CA ASN A 655 2.57 -8.20 -20.88
C ASN A 655 2.23 -9.20 -19.77
N VAL A 656 0.94 -9.47 -19.54
CA VAL A 656 0.52 -10.41 -18.48
C VAL A 656 0.97 -11.83 -18.80
N LEU A 657 0.85 -12.28 -20.05
CA LEU A 657 1.29 -13.63 -20.44
C LEU A 657 2.79 -13.82 -20.18
N GLU A 658 3.61 -12.84 -20.54
CA GLU A 658 5.06 -12.86 -20.26
C GLU A 658 5.33 -12.95 -18.75
N ARG A 659 4.62 -12.16 -17.93
CA ARG A 659 4.78 -12.19 -16.46
C ARG A 659 4.40 -13.53 -15.85
N LEU A 660 3.29 -14.12 -16.27
CA LEU A 660 2.87 -15.45 -15.82
C LEU A 660 3.86 -16.54 -16.25
N GLN A 661 4.47 -16.43 -17.43
CA GLN A 661 5.51 -17.36 -17.87
C GLN A 661 6.79 -17.24 -17.03
N LEU A 662 7.20 -16.03 -16.67
CA LEU A 662 8.31 -15.79 -15.73
C LEU A 662 7.98 -16.33 -14.33
N GLN A 663 6.77 -16.12 -13.84
CA GLN A 663 6.28 -16.67 -12.58
C GLN A 663 6.33 -18.21 -12.57
N LEU A 664 5.99 -18.86 -13.66
CA LEU A 664 6.09 -20.33 -13.78
C LEU A 664 7.54 -20.81 -13.65
N ILE A 665 8.50 -20.09 -14.24
CA ILE A 665 9.93 -20.40 -14.11
C ILE A 665 10.33 -20.25 -12.64
N ASN A 666 9.96 -19.14 -12.00
CA ASN A 666 10.23 -18.88 -10.60
C ASN A 666 9.60 -19.95 -9.69
N ALA A 667 8.35 -20.29 -9.90
CA ALA A 667 7.64 -21.32 -9.12
C ALA A 667 8.30 -22.70 -9.22
N LYS A 668 8.77 -23.10 -10.42
CA LYS A 668 9.53 -24.36 -10.61
C LYS A 668 10.86 -24.33 -9.87
N GLU A 669 11.56 -23.21 -9.88
CA GLU A 669 12.83 -23.03 -9.15
C GLU A 669 12.59 -23.11 -7.62
N TRP A 670 11.55 -22.47 -7.10
CA TRP A 670 11.15 -22.58 -5.72
C TRP A 670 10.83 -24.02 -5.31
N ARG A 671 9.98 -24.70 -6.07
CA ARG A 671 9.64 -26.13 -5.84
C ARG A 671 10.89 -27.00 -5.75
N ASP A 672 11.80 -26.86 -6.69
CA ASP A 672 12.95 -27.75 -6.80
C ASP A 672 13.97 -27.47 -5.70
N GLN A 673 14.32 -26.22 -5.42
CA GLN A 673 15.27 -25.85 -4.38
C GLN A 673 14.72 -26.08 -2.96
N PHE A 674 13.48 -25.67 -2.70
CA PHE A 674 12.84 -25.81 -1.41
C PHE A 674 12.65 -27.30 -1.01
N ASN A 675 12.07 -28.08 -1.90
CA ASN A 675 11.85 -29.51 -1.65
C ASN A 675 13.16 -30.26 -1.47
N THR A 676 14.18 -29.98 -2.28
CA THR A 676 15.51 -30.58 -2.14
C THR A 676 16.15 -30.25 -0.80
N TYR A 677 16.09 -28.99 -0.39
CA TYR A 677 16.66 -28.55 0.89
C TYR A 677 16.01 -29.30 2.07
N PHE A 678 14.68 -29.30 2.15
CA PHE A 678 13.99 -29.93 3.27
C PHE A 678 14.04 -31.46 3.22
N PHE A 679 14.11 -32.07 2.04
CA PHE A 679 14.42 -33.49 1.91
C PHE A 679 15.80 -33.83 2.50
N ARG A 680 16.82 -33.03 2.20
CA ARG A 680 18.17 -33.22 2.76
C ARG A 680 18.22 -33.02 4.28
N LYS A 681 17.43 -32.11 4.83
CA LYS A 681 17.35 -31.84 6.27
C LYS A 681 16.59 -32.96 7.01
N SER A 682 15.48 -33.38 6.49
CA SER A 682 14.57 -34.36 7.15
C SER A 682 14.95 -35.82 6.91
N GLY A 683 15.50 -36.14 5.74
CA GLY A 683 15.71 -37.51 5.24
C GLY A 683 14.38 -38.23 4.93
N ILE A 684 13.24 -37.54 4.87
CA ILE A 684 11.91 -38.12 4.67
C ILE A 684 11.50 -37.93 3.21
N ALA A 685 11.23 -39.05 2.51
CA ALA A 685 10.80 -39.02 1.11
C ALA A 685 9.35 -38.57 0.95
N ASP A 686 9.04 -38.05 -0.24
CA ASP A 686 7.68 -37.71 -0.63
C ASP A 686 6.81 -38.99 -0.73
N GLU A 687 5.66 -39.02 -0.07
CA GLU A 687 4.71 -40.12 -0.10
C GLU A 687 4.20 -40.42 -1.53
N LYS A 688 4.14 -39.40 -2.40
CA LYS A 688 3.70 -39.52 -3.79
C LYS A 688 4.84 -39.94 -4.75
N ASN A 689 6.06 -40.15 -4.25
CA ASN A 689 7.24 -40.47 -5.03
C ASN A 689 7.53 -39.52 -6.21
N ARG A 690 7.18 -38.23 -6.06
CA ARG A 690 7.53 -37.23 -7.05
C ARG A 690 9.02 -36.97 -7.03
N LYS A 691 9.55 -36.54 -8.18
CA LYS A 691 10.99 -36.30 -8.30
C LYS A 691 11.42 -35.09 -7.49
N ILE A 692 12.30 -35.30 -6.53
CA ILE A 692 13.05 -34.26 -5.79
C ILE A 692 14.51 -34.38 -6.22
N TYR A 693 15.19 -33.29 -6.52
CA TYR A 693 16.51 -33.25 -7.16
C TYR A 693 17.67 -33.31 -6.16
#